data_1178a35bde938a902d09d486f5afc679
#
_entry.id   1178a35bde938a902d09d486f5afc679
#
_cell.length_a   1.000
_cell.length_b   1.000
_cell.length_c   1.000
_cell.angle_alpha   90.00
_cell.angle_beta   90.00
_cell.angle_gamma   90.00
#
_symmetry.space_group_name_H-M   'P 1'
#
loop_
_entity.id
_entity.type
_entity.pdbx_description
1 polymer ?
#
loop_
_entity_poly.entity_id
_entity_poly.type
_entity_poly.pdbx_seq_one_letter_code
_entity_poly.pdbx_strand_id
1 'polypeptide(L)'
;MSKNFTLKGSIALSFGFLILMSGCSSNEDDSHIQSDPFYQGALLNADLELLNQYWSVFEVNYLKQTAEVPKTYGNCDRDFFTFLDDGAYKEYIIPNSGCIPEEQDLQWSFDRGIITLENSFKDFNEMVIVQLTAEKFVFRAKYDIDEDGEEDIFQFLAKPYRPNESYFYSNSLEWDDSINNKIRLTWSEYGGINIFDRYEIYLSGENCDISKSVLLATINDRSTTYYEDLDPPVKNQLCYFLKVYTNKGLLFVSYPYSISPEYLDVPSVALEAPLVQNDKISLQWQKYEGLYFSHYEVVLKNYFDSYGSISQERSLIEITDINTTSFTDEAPPLLKNPVYEVRVHNKLGKQNFYNPQVVASAKEANYLPDRVIDLKSIFNFTASPNETVVFLNGGKDNFYDSYIMRYNYGTREVEAYSNNATAINGNGRNDLKVINSSKGQELMYLKYDGISVYDPQTLEYKYDLKLSGSSSLNDFIYLGNDRYLLLDNSYAYTVVRDFSNLTLIDKQEHFMQNLGQFGYNVLQINDGRIIIGNRDSSQGIIFNINAEGNLVDKTIIDVPLTAGLAKETVFNPRDNSIINFRENRMYDLASSSFRSFEQPYFPVAINVDGSKILGTNNDPEWNLDAASLHEKKVRTLNLTTSNLEIMETEGYPHYLFENHLGQIISLSTYFKRTRTNYPYERPDFFIEIVAP
;
A
#
# COMPACT_ATOMS: atom_id res chain seq x y z
N MET A 1 -74.09 -13.86 -5.91
CA MET A 1 -72.91 -14.65 -6.25
C MET A 1 -71.96 -13.69 -7.00
N SER A 2 -71.04 -13.00 -6.29
CA SER A 2 -70.04 -12.12 -6.92
C SER A 2 -68.91 -13.02 -7.37
N LYS A 3 -68.85 -13.36 -8.62
CA LYS A 3 -67.59 -13.88 -9.20
C LYS A 3 -66.70 -12.70 -9.38
N ASN A 4 -65.63 -12.63 -8.58
CA ASN A 4 -64.52 -11.72 -8.77
C ASN A 4 -63.86 -12.04 -10.13
N PHE A 5 -64.10 -11.21 -11.11
CA PHE A 5 -63.31 -11.14 -12.31
C PHE A 5 -61.93 -10.49 -11.94
N THR A 6 -61.07 -11.26 -11.45
CA THR A 6 -59.63 -10.95 -11.56
C THR A 6 -59.26 -11.46 -12.94
N LEU A 7 -59.10 -10.56 -13.92
CA LEU A 7 -58.20 -10.84 -15.02
C LEU A 7 -56.87 -11.15 -14.35
N LYS A 8 -56.53 -12.42 -14.26
CA LYS A 8 -55.24 -12.83 -13.76
C LYS A 8 -54.22 -12.27 -14.74
N GLY A 9 -53.45 -11.32 -14.31
CA GLY A 9 -52.21 -10.92 -14.95
C GLY A 9 -51.18 -12.05 -14.95
N SER A 10 -51.61 -13.18 -15.39
CA SER A 10 -50.87 -14.41 -15.48
C SER A 10 -51.44 -15.23 -16.62
N ILE A 11 -51.53 -14.63 -17.80
CA ILE A 11 -51.58 -15.41 -19.02
C ILE A 11 -50.15 -15.47 -19.57
N ALA A 12 -49.21 -15.79 -18.69
CA ALA A 12 -47.93 -16.37 -19.04
C ALA A 12 -48.03 -17.86 -18.71
N LEU A 13 -48.84 -18.60 -19.41
CA LEU A 13 -48.80 -20.04 -19.39
C LEU A 13 -48.07 -20.52 -20.63
N SER A 14 -46.79 -20.81 -20.40
CA SER A 14 -45.99 -21.68 -21.24
C SER A 14 -46.71 -23.03 -21.48
N PHE A 15 -47.22 -23.25 -22.67
CA PHE A 15 -47.39 -24.59 -23.20
C PHE A 15 -47.01 -24.61 -24.68
N GLY A 16 -45.89 -25.18 -24.95
CA GLY A 16 -45.47 -25.52 -26.30
C GLY A 16 -46.32 -26.63 -26.86
N PHE A 17 -46.94 -26.39 -28.01
CA PHE A 17 -47.33 -27.45 -28.92
C PHE A 17 -47.12 -27.01 -30.36
N LEU A 18 -46.22 -27.70 -31.02
CA LEU A 18 -45.92 -27.58 -32.44
C LEU A 18 -47.01 -28.26 -33.23
N ILE A 19 -47.78 -27.52 -34.01
CA ILE A 19 -48.59 -28.11 -35.10
C ILE A 19 -48.33 -27.30 -36.38
N LEU A 20 -47.64 -27.94 -37.29
CA LEU A 20 -47.56 -27.55 -38.70
C LEU A 20 -48.93 -27.80 -39.37
N MET A 21 -49.54 -26.74 -39.81
CA MET A 21 -50.64 -26.87 -40.83
C MET A 21 -50.35 -25.80 -41.92
N SER A 22 -50.11 -26.34 -43.11
CA SER A 22 -50.13 -25.64 -44.37
C SER A 22 -51.66 -25.38 -44.75
N GLY A 23 -52.01 -24.13 -44.81
CA GLY A 23 -53.34 -23.72 -45.27
C GLY A 23 -53.25 -22.80 -46.47
N CYS A 24 -53.93 -23.19 -47.52
CA CYS A 24 -54.08 -22.49 -48.79
C CYS A 24 -54.75 -21.13 -48.65
N SER A 25 -54.26 -20.15 -49.44
CA SER A 25 -54.97 -18.88 -49.68
C SER A 25 -56.30 -19.12 -50.40
N SER A 26 -57.37 -18.78 -49.77
CA SER A 26 -58.61 -18.51 -50.42
C SER A 26 -58.94 -17.01 -50.32
N ASN A 27 -59.21 -16.36 -51.45
CA ASN A 27 -59.80 -15.03 -51.50
C ASN A 27 -61.17 -15.12 -50.87
N GLU A 28 -61.31 -14.77 -49.60
CA GLU A 28 -62.62 -14.62 -48.97
C GLU A 28 -63.17 -13.22 -49.17
N ASP A 29 -64.39 -13.18 -49.64
CA ASP A 29 -65.15 -11.99 -50.03
C ASP A 29 -65.26 -10.96 -48.89
N ASP A 30 -65.04 -9.69 -49.18
CA ASP A 30 -65.28 -8.52 -48.31
C ASP A 30 -66.65 -8.49 -47.61
N SER A 31 -67.58 -9.31 -47.99
CA SER A 31 -68.93 -9.39 -47.42
C SER A 31 -69.01 -10.09 -46.04
N HIS A 32 -68.07 -10.93 -45.70
CA HIS A 32 -68.05 -11.62 -44.40
C HIS A 32 -67.56 -10.73 -43.25
N ILE A 33 -66.65 -9.81 -43.49
CA ILE A 33 -66.18 -8.88 -42.49
C ILE A 33 -67.27 -7.95 -41.95
N GLN A 34 -68.26 -7.58 -42.77
CA GLN A 34 -69.36 -6.70 -42.33
C GLN A 34 -70.42 -7.41 -41.52
N SER A 35 -70.50 -8.70 -41.56
CA SER A 35 -71.55 -9.50 -40.86
C SER A 35 -71.07 -10.01 -39.48
N ASP A 36 -69.75 -10.12 -39.24
CA ASP A 36 -69.25 -10.57 -37.96
C ASP A 36 -69.28 -9.41 -36.92
N PRO A 37 -69.98 -9.63 -35.78
CA PRO A 37 -70.04 -8.64 -34.71
C PRO A 37 -68.65 -8.12 -34.22
N PHE A 38 -67.59 -8.89 -34.42
CA PHE A 38 -66.24 -8.52 -34.05
C PHE A 38 -65.75 -7.31 -34.87
N TYR A 39 -65.98 -7.29 -36.17
CA TYR A 39 -65.55 -6.22 -37.07
C TYR A 39 -66.51 -5.09 -37.22
N GLN A 40 -67.75 -5.25 -36.72
CA GLN A 40 -68.82 -4.27 -36.88
C GLN A 40 -68.47 -2.91 -36.27
N GLY A 41 -68.43 -1.83 -37.08
CA GLY A 41 -68.09 -0.46 -36.64
C GLY A 41 -66.64 -0.23 -36.47
N ALA A 42 -65.76 -0.97 -37.14
CA ALA A 42 -64.35 -0.74 -37.24
C ALA A 42 -64.08 0.68 -37.79
N LEU A 43 -63.13 1.40 -37.19
CA LEU A 43 -62.70 2.74 -37.59
C LEU A 43 -61.74 2.62 -38.78
N LEU A 44 -62.25 2.59 -40.00
CA LEU A 44 -61.57 2.27 -41.25
C LEU A 44 -60.38 3.25 -41.53
N ASN A 45 -60.50 4.52 -41.11
CA ASN A 45 -59.54 5.59 -41.36
C ASN A 45 -59.04 6.14 -39.98
N ALA A 46 -58.49 5.30 -39.19
CA ALA A 46 -57.91 5.71 -37.90
C ALA A 46 -56.67 6.60 -38.13
N ASP A 47 -56.57 7.66 -37.36
CA ASP A 47 -55.35 8.46 -37.31
C ASP A 47 -54.30 7.72 -36.46
N LEU A 48 -53.40 7.03 -37.14
CA LEU A 48 -52.41 6.14 -36.47
C LEU A 48 -51.34 6.91 -35.69
N GLU A 49 -51.13 8.22 -35.98
CA GLU A 49 -50.22 9.03 -35.17
C GLU A 49 -50.66 9.10 -33.70
N LEU A 50 -51.99 8.94 -33.44
CA LEU A 50 -52.53 8.91 -32.10
C LEU A 50 -52.16 7.64 -31.32
N LEU A 51 -51.77 6.56 -32.01
CA LEU A 51 -51.29 5.32 -31.34
C LEU A 51 -49.86 5.46 -30.75
N ASN A 52 -49.09 6.41 -31.28
CA ASN A 52 -47.72 6.62 -30.86
C ASN A 52 -47.64 7.37 -29.52
N GLN A 53 -48.21 6.77 -28.49
CA GLN A 53 -48.14 7.13 -27.08
C GLN A 53 -48.35 5.88 -26.22
N TYR A 54 -48.06 5.97 -24.93
CA TYR A 54 -48.36 4.85 -24.03
C TYR A 54 -49.83 4.79 -23.73
N TRP A 55 -50.37 3.59 -23.83
CA TRP A 55 -51.74 3.25 -23.49
C TRP A 55 -51.77 2.23 -22.38
N SER A 56 -52.78 2.31 -21.48
CA SER A 56 -53.10 1.27 -20.51
C SER A 56 -54.60 1.00 -20.53
N VAL A 57 -54.96 -0.27 -20.39
CA VAL A 57 -56.38 -0.66 -20.33
C VAL A 57 -56.94 -0.35 -18.95
N PHE A 58 -58.09 0.36 -18.92
CA PHE A 58 -58.75 0.73 -17.68
C PHE A 58 -60.09 0.03 -17.52
N GLU A 59 -60.77 -0.29 -18.60
CA GLU A 59 -62.10 -0.90 -18.55
C GLU A 59 -62.21 -1.99 -19.63
N VAL A 60 -62.95 -3.03 -19.31
CA VAL A 60 -63.37 -4.11 -20.24
C VAL A 60 -64.86 -4.22 -20.23
N ASN A 61 -65.43 -4.33 -21.41
CA ASN A 61 -66.86 -4.63 -21.60
C ASN A 61 -67.05 -6.01 -22.23
N TYR A 62 -67.80 -6.85 -21.56
CA TYR A 62 -68.15 -8.18 -22.00
C TYR A 62 -69.63 -8.42 -21.73
N LEU A 63 -70.43 -8.95 -22.72
CA LEU A 63 -71.84 -9.21 -22.60
C LEU A 63 -72.66 -8.00 -22.08
N LYS A 64 -72.26 -6.75 -22.48
CA LYS A 64 -72.87 -5.48 -22.03
C LYS A 64 -72.62 -5.15 -20.53
N GLN A 65 -71.75 -5.86 -19.88
CA GLN A 65 -71.30 -5.53 -18.53
C GLN A 65 -69.93 -4.90 -18.61
N THR A 66 -69.75 -3.77 -17.95
CA THR A 66 -68.46 -3.08 -17.88
C THR A 66 -67.83 -3.35 -16.54
N ALA A 67 -66.54 -3.73 -16.54
CA ALA A 67 -65.74 -3.94 -15.37
C ALA A 67 -64.48 -3.07 -15.45
N GLU A 68 -64.04 -2.56 -14.32
CA GLU A 68 -62.75 -1.90 -14.22
C GLU A 68 -61.63 -2.95 -14.25
N VAL A 69 -60.60 -2.69 -15.04
CA VAL A 69 -59.39 -3.50 -15.05
C VAL A 69 -58.46 -2.95 -13.95
N PRO A 70 -58.24 -3.67 -12.86
CA PRO A 70 -57.38 -3.22 -11.78
C PRO A 70 -55.91 -3.27 -12.18
N LYS A 71 -55.04 -2.63 -11.39
CA LYS A 71 -53.60 -2.87 -11.47
C LYS A 71 -53.32 -4.32 -11.08
N THR A 72 -52.40 -4.96 -11.75
CA THR A 72 -51.96 -6.33 -11.46
C THR A 72 -51.41 -6.43 -10.04
N TYR A 73 -50.62 -5.42 -9.61
CA TYR A 73 -50.13 -5.25 -8.24
C TYR A 73 -50.45 -3.83 -7.76
N GLY A 74 -51.16 -3.71 -6.65
CA GLY A 74 -51.71 -2.42 -6.20
C GLY A 74 -50.70 -1.31 -5.98
N ASN A 75 -49.44 -1.67 -5.65
CA ASN A 75 -48.36 -0.73 -5.39
C ASN A 75 -47.57 -0.37 -6.64
N CYS A 76 -47.78 -1.09 -7.76
CA CYS A 76 -47.00 -0.92 -8.98
C CYS A 76 -47.79 -0.06 -10.00
N ASP A 77 -47.17 0.18 -11.12
CA ASP A 77 -47.84 0.74 -12.30
C ASP A 77 -48.82 -0.25 -12.89
N ARG A 78 -49.60 0.20 -13.88
CA ARG A 78 -50.42 -0.67 -14.71
C ARG A 78 -49.57 -1.28 -15.81
N ASP A 79 -49.97 -2.39 -16.33
CA ASP A 79 -49.50 -2.89 -17.62
C ASP A 79 -49.88 -1.88 -18.71
N PHE A 80 -49.00 -1.64 -19.64
CA PHE A 80 -49.17 -0.62 -20.66
C PHE A 80 -48.45 -1.02 -21.95
N PHE A 81 -48.85 -0.39 -23.07
CA PHE A 81 -48.32 -0.71 -24.38
C PHE A 81 -48.25 0.53 -25.29
N THR A 82 -47.54 0.40 -26.38
CA THR A 82 -47.38 1.46 -27.38
C THR A 82 -47.16 0.88 -28.76
N PHE A 83 -47.57 1.63 -29.79
CA PHE A 83 -47.29 1.35 -31.18
C PHE A 83 -46.29 2.39 -31.72
N LEU A 84 -45.25 1.93 -32.34
CA LEU A 84 -44.20 2.78 -32.88
C LEU A 84 -44.34 2.93 -34.41
N ASP A 85 -43.85 4.03 -34.96
CA ASP A 85 -43.98 4.34 -36.40
C ASP A 85 -43.16 3.39 -37.30
N ASP A 86 -42.18 2.68 -36.73
CA ASP A 86 -41.39 1.67 -37.42
C ASP A 86 -42.09 0.28 -37.54
N GLY A 87 -43.32 0.17 -37.08
CA GLY A 87 -44.07 -1.07 -37.06
C GLY A 87 -43.84 -1.93 -35.83
N ALA A 88 -43.10 -1.48 -34.84
CA ALA A 88 -42.92 -2.20 -33.58
C ALA A 88 -44.08 -1.92 -32.61
N TYR A 89 -44.59 -2.97 -31.96
CA TYR A 89 -45.51 -2.90 -30.83
C TYR A 89 -44.77 -3.32 -29.58
N LYS A 90 -44.73 -2.45 -28.57
CA LYS A 90 -44.11 -2.75 -27.29
C LYS A 90 -45.16 -2.85 -26.20
N GLU A 91 -45.11 -3.92 -25.46
CA GLU A 91 -45.96 -4.12 -24.30
C GLU A 91 -45.11 -4.33 -23.07
N TYR A 92 -45.53 -3.72 -21.99
CA TYR A 92 -44.86 -3.74 -20.69
C TYR A 92 -45.78 -4.36 -19.66
N ILE A 93 -45.44 -5.56 -19.24
CA ILE A 93 -46.21 -6.35 -18.26
C ILE A 93 -45.46 -6.32 -16.93
N ILE A 94 -46.19 -6.13 -15.84
CA ILE A 94 -45.63 -6.16 -14.49
C ILE A 94 -45.86 -7.54 -13.88
N PRO A 95 -44.88 -8.45 -13.92
CA PRO A 95 -45.08 -9.85 -13.59
C PRO A 95 -45.09 -10.14 -12.09
N ASN A 96 -44.63 -9.23 -11.25
CA ASN A 96 -44.46 -9.44 -9.82
C ASN A 96 -44.55 -8.15 -9.01
N SER A 97 -44.55 -8.28 -7.67
CA SER A 97 -44.60 -7.15 -6.72
C SER A 97 -43.36 -6.28 -6.68
N GLY A 98 -42.30 -6.62 -7.40
CA GLY A 98 -41.08 -5.81 -7.55
C GLY A 98 -41.28 -4.60 -8.47
N CYS A 99 -42.43 -4.52 -9.15
CA CYS A 99 -42.85 -3.40 -10.03
C CYS A 99 -41.91 -3.15 -11.23
N ILE A 100 -41.06 -4.08 -11.59
CA ILE A 100 -40.21 -3.97 -12.77
C ILE A 100 -40.96 -4.52 -13.97
N PRO A 101 -41.24 -3.70 -15.00
CA PRO A 101 -41.94 -4.19 -16.19
C PRO A 101 -41.06 -5.11 -17.04
N GLU A 102 -41.63 -6.16 -17.55
CA GLU A 102 -41.01 -6.97 -18.60
C GLU A 102 -41.53 -6.46 -19.96
N GLU A 103 -40.58 -6.13 -20.84
CA GLU A 103 -40.86 -5.64 -22.18
C GLU A 103 -41.04 -6.82 -23.14
N GLN A 104 -42.10 -6.75 -23.95
CA GLN A 104 -42.33 -7.66 -25.07
C GLN A 104 -42.37 -6.85 -26.37
N ASP A 105 -41.56 -7.22 -27.32
CA ASP A 105 -41.50 -6.62 -28.65
C ASP A 105 -42.21 -7.52 -29.68
N LEU A 106 -43.20 -6.96 -30.36
CA LEU A 106 -43.89 -7.60 -31.46
C LEU A 106 -43.89 -6.67 -32.68
N GLN A 107 -44.25 -7.20 -33.86
CA GLN A 107 -44.51 -6.36 -35.03
C GLN A 107 -46.01 -6.17 -35.17
N TRP A 108 -46.42 -5.01 -35.64
CA TRP A 108 -47.82 -4.71 -35.93
C TRP A 108 -48.02 -4.17 -37.33
N SER A 109 -49.17 -4.45 -37.84
CA SER A 109 -49.67 -3.89 -39.11
C SER A 109 -51.08 -3.39 -38.94
N PHE A 110 -51.51 -2.48 -39.83
CA PHE A 110 -52.88 -1.94 -39.82
C PHE A 110 -53.51 -2.06 -41.21
N ASP A 111 -54.68 -2.62 -41.23
CA ASP A 111 -55.55 -2.64 -42.44
C ASP A 111 -57.01 -2.39 -42.06
N ARG A 112 -57.60 -1.34 -42.61
CA ARG A 112 -59.03 -1.04 -42.51
C ARG A 112 -59.64 -1.15 -41.12
N GLY A 113 -59.01 -0.56 -40.12
CA GLY A 113 -59.45 -0.53 -38.72
C GLY A 113 -59.05 -1.75 -37.90
N ILE A 114 -58.24 -2.63 -38.47
CA ILE A 114 -57.77 -3.85 -37.81
C ILE A 114 -56.26 -3.69 -37.61
N ILE A 115 -55.81 -3.82 -36.38
CA ILE A 115 -54.39 -3.98 -36.01
C ILE A 115 -54.12 -5.47 -35.89
N THR A 116 -53.13 -5.97 -36.60
CA THR A 116 -52.66 -7.34 -36.51
C THR A 116 -51.28 -7.34 -35.84
N LEU A 117 -51.11 -8.17 -34.78
CA LEU A 117 -49.85 -8.38 -34.09
C LEU A 117 -49.21 -9.68 -34.60
N GLU A 118 -48.03 -9.54 -35.21
CA GLU A 118 -47.30 -10.69 -35.73
C GLU A 118 -46.50 -11.38 -34.60
N ASN A 119 -46.47 -12.71 -34.65
CA ASN A 119 -45.76 -13.55 -33.66
C ASN A 119 -46.23 -13.34 -32.22
N SER A 120 -47.48 -12.97 -32.02
CA SER A 120 -48.05 -12.81 -30.68
C SER A 120 -48.10 -14.13 -29.94
N PHE A 121 -47.53 -14.15 -28.73
CA PHE A 121 -47.75 -15.21 -27.74
C PHE A 121 -49.03 -15.00 -26.94
N LYS A 122 -49.85 -14.04 -27.37
CA LYS A 122 -51.14 -13.71 -26.75
C LYS A 122 -52.25 -14.63 -27.24
N ASP A 123 -53.28 -14.69 -26.44
CA ASP A 123 -54.48 -15.41 -26.79
C ASP A 123 -55.24 -14.71 -27.95
N PHE A 124 -54.77 -13.52 -28.40
CA PHE A 124 -55.31 -12.83 -29.56
C PHE A 124 -54.19 -12.21 -30.40
N ASN A 125 -54.43 -12.13 -31.71
CA ASN A 125 -53.53 -11.53 -32.69
C ASN A 125 -54.13 -10.33 -33.44
N GLU A 126 -55.43 -10.04 -33.23
CA GLU A 126 -56.11 -8.93 -33.86
C GLU A 126 -56.79 -8.01 -32.86
N MET A 127 -56.70 -6.68 -33.12
CA MET A 127 -57.44 -5.64 -32.42
C MET A 127 -58.25 -4.84 -33.40
N VAL A 128 -59.56 -4.79 -33.26
CA VAL A 128 -60.41 -3.94 -34.08
C VAL A 128 -60.57 -2.58 -33.40
N ILE A 129 -60.10 -1.51 -34.05
CA ILE A 129 -60.27 -0.15 -33.55
C ILE A 129 -61.73 0.27 -33.68
N VAL A 130 -62.36 0.59 -32.57
CA VAL A 130 -63.77 1.12 -32.53
C VAL A 130 -63.78 2.64 -32.41
N GLN A 131 -62.84 3.16 -31.61
CA GLN A 131 -62.65 4.59 -31.40
C GLN A 131 -61.17 4.90 -31.06
N LEU A 132 -60.62 5.92 -31.70
CA LEU A 132 -59.28 6.41 -31.41
C LEU A 132 -59.28 7.94 -31.36
N THR A 133 -58.88 8.48 -30.23
CA THR A 133 -58.66 9.92 -29.99
C THR A 133 -57.40 10.10 -29.15
N ALA A 134 -56.95 11.32 -29.02
CA ALA A 134 -55.80 11.59 -28.13
C ALA A 134 -56.00 11.18 -26.66
N GLU A 135 -57.23 10.97 -26.22
CA GLU A 135 -57.58 10.67 -24.83
C GLU A 135 -58.17 9.26 -24.62
N LYS A 136 -58.47 8.57 -25.73
CA LYS A 136 -59.24 7.32 -25.64
C LYS A 136 -58.95 6.40 -26.82
N PHE A 137 -58.59 5.16 -26.52
CA PHE A 137 -58.47 4.06 -27.47
C PHE A 137 -59.42 2.94 -27.09
N VAL A 138 -60.46 2.71 -27.91
CA VAL A 138 -61.40 1.61 -27.74
C VAL A 138 -61.16 0.60 -28.84
N PHE A 139 -60.88 -0.61 -28.46
CA PHE A 139 -60.69 -1.72 -29.40
C PHE A 139 -61.39 -2.98 -28.92
N ARG A 140 -61.61 -3.89 -29.84
CA ARG A 140 -62.08 -5.24 -29.54
C ARG A 140 -61.00 -6.25 -29.81
N ALA A 141 -60.93 -7.29 -28.96
CA ALA A 141 -60.15 -8.48 -29.17
C ALA A 141 -60.96 -9.70 -28.80
N LYS A 142 -60.63 -10.87 -29.34
CA LYS A 142 -61.26 -12.13 -29.05
C LYS A 142 -60.41 -12.94 -28.08
N TYR A 143 -61.11 -13.59 -27.12
CA TYR A 143 -60.49 -14.52 -26.17
C TYR A 143 -61.42 -15.67 -25.89
N ASP A 144 -60.95 -16.90 -25.83
CA ASP A 144 -61.59 -18.03 -25.24
C ASP A 144 -61.37 -18.03 -23.73
N ILE A 145 -62.27 -17.40 -22.94
CA ILE A 145 -62.09 -17.19 -21.51
C ILE A 145 -62.59 -18.38 -20.66
N ASP A 146 -63.48 -19.19 -21.18
CA ASP A 146 -64.02 -20.32 -20.48
C ASP A 146 -63.50 -21.67 -21.00
N GLU A 147 -62.55 -21.62 -21.95
CA GLU A 147 -61.86 -22.77 -22.53
C GLU A 147 -62.84 -23.76 -23.23
N ASP A 148 -63.94 -23.25 -23.82
CA ASP A 148 -64.90 -24.05 -24.50
C ASP A 148 -64.58 -24.24 -25.99
N GLY A 149 -63.57 -23.57 -26.49
CA GLY A 149 -63.07 -23.60 -27.87
C GLY A 149 -63.73 -22.56 -28.77
N GLU A 150 -64.64 -21.74 -28.26
CA GLU A 150 -65.21 -20.59 -28.97
C GLU A 150 -64.62 -19.28 -28.40
N GLU A 151 -64.25 -18.34 -29.26
CA GLU A 151 -63.67 -17.06 -28.84
C GLU A 151 -64.78 -16.05 -28.50
N ASP A 152 -64.69 -15.47 -27.32
CA ASP A 152 -65.59 -14.40 -26.86
C ASP A 152 -65.08 -13.03 -27.30
N ILE A 153 -65.99 -12.12 -27.62
CA ILE A 153 -65.63 -10.74 -28.01
C ILE A 153 -65.59 -9.82 -26.78
N PHE A 154 -64.47 -9.29 -26.52
CA PHE A 154 -64.23 -8.27 -25.50
C PHE A 154 -64.00 -6.91 -26.12
N GLN A 155 -64.53 -5.86 -25.51
CA GLN A 155 -64.18 -4.47 -25.87
C GLN A 155 -63.48 -3.81 -24.75
N PHE A 156 -62.26 -3.34 -25.05
CA PHE A 156 -61.35 -2.69 -24.10
C PHE A 156 -61.39 -1.18 -24.29
N LEU A 157 -61.28 -0.46 -23.17
CA LEU A 157 -61.03 0.96 -23.11
C LEU A 157 -59.65 1.21 -22.56
N ALA A 158 -58.75 1.65 -23.40
CA ALA A 158 -57.43 2.16 -22.98
C ALA A 158 -57.45 3.68 -22.95
N LYS A 159 -56.70 4.23 -22.01
CA LYS A 159 -56.46 5.68 -21.86
C LYS A 159 -54.95 5.96 -21.97
N PRO A 160 -54.57 7.17 -22.40
CA PRO A 160 -53.18 7.56 -22.35
C PRO A 160 -52.63 7.35 -20.96
N TYR A 161 -51.49 6.71 -20.90
CA TYR A 161 -50.85 6.31 -19.65
C TYR A 161 -49.48 6.96 -19.52
N ARG A 162 -49.16 7.38 -18.36
CA ARG A 162 -47.80 7.86 -18.03
C ARG A 162 -47.24 6.92 -16.99
N PRO A 163 -46.54 5.87 -17.41
CA PRO A 163 -45.88 4.99 -16.51
C PRO A 163 -44.85 5.76 -15.69
N ASN A 164 -44.50 5.23 -14.52
CA ASN A 164 -43.39 5.78 -13.75
C ASN A 164 -42.13 5.58 -14.57
N GLU A 165 -41.62 6.68 -15.10
CA GLU A 165 -40.54 6.72 -16.09
C GLU A 165 -39.23 6.10 -15.58
N SER A 166 -39.10 5.91 -14.27
CA SER A 166 -37.92 5.26 -13.66
C SER A 166 -37.72 3.79 -14.05
N TYR A 167 -38.73 3.14 -14.65
CA TYR A 167 -38.66 1.73 -15.04
C TYR A 167 -38.21 1.51 -16.49
N PHE A 168 -38.21 2.54 -17.32
CA PHE A 168 -37.93 2.42 -18.76
C PHE A 168 -36.46 2.41 -19.10
N TYR A 169 -35.65 2.89 -18.18
CA TYR A 169 -34.27 3.07 -18.43
C TYR A 169 -33.47 2.26 -17.42
N SER A 170 -33.26 1.00 -17.73
CA SER A 170 -32.23 0.20 -17.06
C SER A 170 -30.82 0.56 -17.60
N ASN A 171 -30.60 1.81 -17.92
CA ASN A 171 -29.29 2.25 -18.32
C ASN A 171 -28.43 2.39 -17.12
N SER A 172 -27.54 1.46 -16.94
CA SER A 172 -26.41 1.61 -16.06
C SER A 172 -25.46 2.65 -16.68
N LEU A 173 -25.18 3.69 -15.93
CA LEU A 173 -23.99 4.46 -16.19
C LEU A 173 -22.81 3.57 -15.81
N GLU A 174 -21.87 3.36 -16.72
CA GLU A 174 -20.73 2.46 -16.51
C GLU A 174 -19.42 3.21 -16.79
N TRP A 175 -18.37 2.78 -16.15
CA TRP A 175 -17.02 3.18 -16.52
C TRP A 175 -16.53 2.24 -17.61
N ASP A 176 -16.02 2.81 -18.70
CA ASP A 176 -15.34 2.05 -19.75
C ASP A 176 -13.95 1.66 -19.26
N ASP A 177 -13.85 0.55 -18.57
CA ASP A 177 -12.61 0.02 -18.00
C ASP A 177 -11.63 -0.53 -19.07
N SER A 178 -12.08 -0.68 -20.31
CA SER A 178 -11.19 -0.97 -21.43
C SER A 178 -10.19 0.17 -21.71
N ILE A 179 -10.48 1.35 -21.17
CA ILE A 179 -9.63 2.55 -21.23
C ILE A 179 -9.28 2.95 -19.81
N ASN A 180 -8.38 2.20 -19.19
CA ASN A 180 -8.03 2.30 -17.76
C ASN A 180 -7.18 3.51 -17.38
N ASN A 181 -6.74 4.33 -18.32
CA ASN A 181 -5.91 5.53 -18.07
C ASN A 181 -6.71 6.84 -17.97
N LYS A 182 -8.03 6.77 -18.09
CA LYS A 182 -8.94 7.92 -17.95
C LYS A 182 -10.32 7.50 -17.45
N ILE A 183 -11.05 8.47 -16.91
CA ILE A 183 -12.44 8.29 -16.54
C ILE A 183 -13.31 8.56 -17.76
N ARG A 184 -13.78 7.51 -18.40
CA ARG A 184 -14.75 7.56 -19.47
C ARG A 184 -16.01 6.83 -19.01
N LEU A 185 -17.09 7.60 -18.90
CA LEU A 185 -18.41 7.09 -18.56
C LEU A 185 -19.15 6.77 -19.85
N THR A 186 -19.88 5.68 -19.86
CA THR A 186 -20.70 5.21 -20.99
C THR A 186 -22.10 4.86 -20.54
N TRP A 187 -23.06 4.99 -21.45
CA TRP A 187 -24.44 4.61 -21.25
C TRP A 187 -25.09 4.22 -22.58
N SER A 188 -26.27 3.61 -22.54
CA SER A 188 -26.99 3.27 -23.77
C SER A 188 -27.71 4.51 -24.34
N GLU A 189 -27.85 4.55 -25.66
CA GLU A 189 -28.64 5.58 -26.32
C GLU A 189 -30.10 5.55 -25.85
N TYR A 190 -30.69 6.73 -25.68
CA TYR A 190 -32.09 6.85 -25.33
C TYR A 190 -32.98 6.28 -26.44
N GLY A 191 -33.73 5.23 -26.15
CA GLY A 191 -34.60 4.51 -27.07
C GLY A 191 -36.10 4.77 -26.85
N GLY A 192 -36.48 5.76 -26.02
CA GLY A 192 -37.89 6.04 -25.72
C GLY A 192 -38.61 6.80 -26.82
N ILE A 193 -39.91 6.93 -26.66
CA ILE A 193 -40.83 7.53 -27.66
C ILE A 193 -40.86 9.05 -27.60
N ASN A 194 -40.54 9.62 -26.43
CA ASN A 194 -40.55 11.08 -26.30
C ASN A 194 -39.34 11.68 -27.06
N ILE A 195 -39.52 12.94 -27.52
CA ILE A 195 -38.44 13.62 -28.20
C ILE A 195 -37.31 13.84 -27.19
N PHE A 196 -36.15 13.28 -27.47
CA PHE A 196 -34.94 13.48 -26.68
C PHE A 196 -34.58 14.98 -26.62
N ASP A 197 -34.21 15.46 -25.44
CA ASP A 197 -33.72 16.83 -25.23
C ASP A 197 -32.25 16.82 -24.94
N ARG A 198 -31.82 16.16 -23.87
CA ARG A 198 -30.41 16.10 -23.46
C ARG A 198 -30.12 15.05 -22.44
N TYR A 199 -28.84 14.68 -22.37
CA TYR A 199 -28.21 14.06 -21.22
C TYR A 199 -27.53 15.11 -20.34
N GLU A 200 -27.56 14.91 -19.05
CA GLU A 200 -26.77 15.70 -18.09
C GLU A 200 -25.97 14.74 -17.20
N ILE A 201 -24.64 14.97 -17.14
CA ILE A 201 -23.73 14.21 -16.29
C ILE A 201 -23.43 15.01 -15.05
N TYR A 202 -23.55 14.37 -13.91
CA TYR A 202 -23.30 14.97 -12.62
C TYR A 202 -22.23 14.19 -11.86
N LEU A 203 -21.45 14.92 -11.07
CA LEU A 203 -20.64 14.38 -9.99
C LEU A 203 -21.40 14.59 -8.68
N SER A 204 -21.69 13.50 -7.97
CA SER A 204 -22.37 13.57 -6.68
C SER A 204 -21.46 14.05 -5.56
N GLY A 205 -22.06 14.46 -4.44
CA GLY A 205 -21.34 14.87 -3.24
C GLY A 205 -20.65 13.69 -2.51
N GLU A 206 -20.20 13.96 -1.30
CA GLU A 206 -19.64 12.92 -0.45
C GLU A 206 -20.63 11.78 -0.20
N ASN A 207 -20.12 10.55 -0.12
CA ASN A 207 -20.91 9.33 0.02
C ASN A 207 -21.95 9.12 -1.09
N CYS A 208 -21.65 9.59 -2.29
CA CYS A 208 -22.55 9.51 -3.45
C CYS A 208 -23.91 10.23 -3.23
N ASP A 209 -23.91 11.30 -2.44
CA ASP A 209 -25.11 12.08 -2.17
C ASP A 209 -25.52 12.89 -3.41
N ILE A 210 -26.57 12.45 -4.11
CA ILE A 210 -27.10 13.09 -5.31
C ILE A 210 -27.60 14.51 -5.01
N SER A 211 -28.08 14.78 -3.80
CA SER A 211 -28.64 16.09 -3.43
C SER A 211 -27.62 17.23 -3.47
N LYS A 212 -26.34 16.89 -3.34
CA LYS A 212 -25.18 17.80 -3.34
C LYS A 212 -24.36 17.70 -4.63
N SER A 213 -25.00 17.33 -5.71
CA SER A 213 -24.32 17.10 -6.97
C SER A 213 -23.96 18.39 -7.72
N VAL A 214 -22.92 18.29 -8.55
CA VAL A 214 -22.46 19.34 -9.45
C VAL A 214 -22.65 18.85 -10.88
N LEU A 215 -23.26 19.68 -11.73
CA LEU A 215 -23.38 19.42 -13.16
C LEU A 215 -22.00 19.55 -13.81
N LEU A 216 -21.56 18.50 -14.51
CA LEU A 216 -20.30 18.46 -15.26
C LEU A 216 -20.50 18.75 -16.74
N ALA A 217 -21.52 18.16 -17.36
CA ALA A 217 -21.75 18.29 -18.79
C ALA A 217 -23.24 18.21 -19.13
N THR A 218 -23.60 18.90 -20.23
CA THR A 218 -24.88 18.80 -20.93
C THR A 218 -24.62 18.36 -22.36
N ILE A 219 -25.24 17.27 -22.80
CA ILE A 219 -25.05 16.64 -24.11
C ILE A 219 -26.38 16.61 -24.83
N ASN A 220 -26.51 17.38 -25.90
CA ASN A 220 -27.76 17.54 -26.67
C ASN A 220 -27.85 16.57 -27.85
N ASP A 221 -26.80 15.84 -28.13
CA ASP A 221 -26.81 14.82 -29.18
C ASP A 221 -27.15 13.45 -28.56
N ARG A 222 -28.27 12.89 -28.99
CA ARG A 222 -28.78 11.60 -28.53
C ARG A 222 -27.79 10.45 -28.77
N SER A 223 -27.06 10.49 -29.88
CA SER A 223 -26.10 9.46 -30.26
C SER A 223 -24.79 9.50 -29.49
N THR A 224 -24.51 10.62 -28.82
CA THR A 224 -23.35 10.75 -27.94
C THR A 224 -23.63 10.09 -26.61
N THR A 225 -23.10 8.89 -26.41
CA THR A 225 -23.35 8.01 -25.26
C THR A 225 -22.14 7.82 -24.38
N TYR A 226 -21.25 8.80 -24.34
CA TYR A 226 -20.09 8.79 -23.46
C TYR A 226 -19.74 10.20 -22.97
N TYR A 227 -19.03 10.26 -21.85
CA TYR A 227 -18.45 11.47 -21.29
C TYR A 227 -17.07 11.16 -20.70
N GLU A 228 -16.09 12.03 -20.94
CA GLU A 228 -14.75 11.93 -20.36
C GLU A 228 -14.56 13.06 -19.35
N ASP A 229 -14.31 12.67 -18.09
CA ASP A 229 -13.95 13.64 -17.06
C ASP A 229 -12.46 13.95 -17.15
N LEU A 230 -12.14 15.11 -17.70
CA LEU A 230 -10.73 15.53 -17.90
C LEU A 230 -10.16 16.23 -16.67
N ASP A 231 -10.98 16.59 -15.70
CA ASP A 231 -10.56 17.32 -14.50
C ASP A 231 -11.29 16.89 -13.22
N PRO A 232 -11.27 15.60 -12.89
CA PRO A 232 -11.94 15.09 -11.70
C PRO A 232 -11.31 15.69 -10.44
N PRO A 233 -12.09 15.93 -9.38
CA PRO A 233 -11.57 16.39 -8.10
C PRO A 233 -10.77 15.30 -7.40
N VAL A 234 -9.84 15.70 -6.55
CA VAL A 234 -9.04 14.77 -5.73
C VAL A 234 -9.92 14.18 -4.62
N LYS A 235 -10.37 12.95 -4.81
CA LYS A 235 -11.19 12.19 -3.86
C LYS A 235 -10.87 10.69 -3.95
N ASN A 236 -11.04 9.97 -2.85
CA ASN A 236 -10.86 8.52 -2.83
C ASN A 236 -11.96 7.78 -3.62
N GLN A 237 -13.10 8.40 -3.81
CA GLN A 237 -14.24 7.85 -4.50
C GLN A 237 -14.92 8.96 -5.30
N LEU A 238 -15.15 8.71 -6.57
CA LEU A 238 -15.85 9.59 -7.48
C LEU A 238 -17.18 8.93 -7.86
N CYS A 239 -18.27 9.60 -7.61
CA CYS A 239 -19.60 9.07 -7.87
C CYS A 239 -20.29 9.90 -8.93
N TYR A 240 -20.53 9.30 -10.06
CA TYR A 240 -21.22 9.95 -11.19
C TYR A 240 -22.62 9.44 -11.34
N PHE A 241 -23.51 10.24 -11.89
CA PHE A 241 -24.83 9.80 -12.32
C PHE A 241 -25.32 10.61 -13.53
N LEU A 242 -26.22 9.99 -14.26
CA LEU A 242 -26.79 10.47 -15.48
C LEU A 242 -28.23 10.92 -15.24
N LYS A 243 -28.62 12.06 -15.79
CA LYS A 243 -30.01 12.44 -15.98
C LYS A 243 -30.34 12.50 -17.46
N VAL A 244 -31.50 11.99 -17.82
CA VAL A 244 -32.02 12.01 -19.19
C VAL A 244 -33.26 12.91 -19.23
N TYR A 245 -33.24 13.86 -20.15
CA TYR A 245 -34.34 14.79 -20.36
C TYR A 245 -34.96 14.60 -21.73
N THR A 246 -36.27 14.78 -21.77
CA THR A 246 -37.08 14.80 -22.99
C THR A 246 -37.88 16.11 -23.09
N ASN A 247 -38.58 16.32 -24.18
CA ASN A 247 -39.52 17.44 -24.33
C ASN A 247 -40.64 17.49 -23.27
N LYS A 248 -40.77 16.45 -22.46
CA LYS A 248 -41.71 16.37 -21.31
C LYS A 248 -41.02 16.71 -19.97
N GLY A 249 -39.72 16.99 -19.96
CA GLY A 249 -38.92 17.28 -18.79
C GLY A 249 -38.00 16.12 -18.39
N LEU A 250 -37.65 16.06 -17.11
CA LEU A 250 -36.78 15.02 -16.56
C LEU A 250 -37.47 13.64 -16.68
N LEU A 251 -36.87 12.73 -17.40
CA LEU A 251 -37.33 11.37 -17.60
C LEU A 251 -36.72 10.40 -16.61
N PHE A 252 -35.41 10.45 -16.44
CA PHE A 252 -34.66 9.40 -15.73
C PHE A 252 -33.48 9.96 -14.95
N VAL A 253 -33.17 9.32 -13.82
CA VAL A 253 -31.95 9.55 -13.02
C VAL A 253 -31.33 8.19 -12.75
N SER A 254 -30.11 7.96 -13.21
CA SER A 254 -29.39 6.72 -12.93
C SER A 254 -29.04 6.61 -11.44
N TYR A 255 -28.78 5.38 -10.99
CA TYR A 255 -28.05 5.22 -9.74
C TYR A 255 -26.65 5.82 -9.87
N PRO A 256 -26.07 6.34 -8.77
CA PRO A 256 -24.69 6.78 -8.78
C PRO A 256 -23.76 5.62 -9.12
N TYR A 257 -22.89 5.81 -10.09
CA TYR A 257 -21.80 4.89 -10.39
C TYR A 257 -20.54 5.36 -9.69
N SER A 258 -19.96 4.49 -8.88
CA SER A 258 -18.79 4.81 -8.08
C SER A 258 -17.51 4.33 -8.74
N ILE A 259 -16.59 5.24 -8.96
CA ILE A 259 -15.24 4.95 -9.47
C ILE A 259 -14.25 5.20 -8.35
N SER A 260 -13.46 4.21 -8.04
CA SER A 260 -12.29 4.37 -7.20
C SER A 260 -11.08 4.72 -8.09
N PRO A 261 -10.48 5.91 -7.93
CA PRO A 261 -9.30 6.29 -8.74
C PRO A 261 -8.12 5.33 -8.63
N GLU A 262 -8.13 4.43 -7.65
CA GLU A 262 -7.10 3.40 -7.48
C GLU A 262 -7.03 2.41 -8.65
N TYR A 263 -8.07 2.28 -9.45
CA TYR A 263 -8.08 1.41 -10.63
C TYR A 263 -7.60 2.11 -11.90
N LEU A 264 -7.33 3.40 -11.84
CA LEU A 264 -6.75 4.12 -12.97
C LEU A 264 -5.29 3.74 -13.16
N ASP A 265 -4.95 3.36 -14.36
CA ASP A 265 -3.57 3.13 -14.75
C ASP A 265 -2.86 4.47 -15.06
N VAL A 266 -1.63 4.59 -14.59
CA VAL A 266 -0.79 5.75 -14.89
C VAL A 266 0.34 5.28 -15.80
N PRO A 267 0.32 5.64 -17.09
CA PRO A 267 1.38 5.26 -18.00
C PRO A 267 2.76 5.70 -17.53
N SER A 268 3.76 4.86 -17.74
CA SER A 268 5.16 5.22 -17.47
C SER A 268 5.73 6.10 -18.60
N VAL A 269 6.79 6.82 -18.28
CA VAL A 269 7.57 7.56 -19.29
C VAL A 269 8.83 6.79 -19.64
N ALA A 270 9.25 6.86 -20.91
CA ALA A 270 10.49 6.22 -21.31
C ALA A 270 11.69 7.05 -20.85
N LEU A 271 12.66 6.38 -20.20
CA LEU A 271 13.92 6.97 -19.77
C LEU A 271 15.01 6.73 -20.81
N GLU A 272 15.81 7.76 -21.03
CA GLU A 272 17.03 7.66 -21.85
C GLU A 272 18.21 7.14 -21.03
N ALA A 273 19.29 6.74 -21.70
CA ALA A 273 20.51 6.36 -21.01
C ALA A 273 21.07 7.56 -20.22
N PRO A 274 21.44 7.39 -18.94
CA PRO A 274 21.94 8.48 -18.12
C PRO A 274 23.29 8.99 -18.61
N LEU A 275 23.46 10.30 -18.59
CA LEU A 275 24.74 10.94 -18.89
C LEU A 275 25.51 11.19 -17.57
N VAL A 276 26.70 10.57 -17.46
CA VAL A 276 27.59 10.74 -16.31
C VAL A 276 28.75 11.65 -16.72
N GLN A 277 28.83 12.84 -16.15
CA GLN A 277 29.88 13.81 -16.41
C GLN A 277 30.18 14.65 -15.15
N ASN A 278 31.44 14.90 -14.86
CA ASN A 278 31.89 15.79 -13.77
C ASN A 278 31.25 15.45 -12.42
N ASP A 279 31.25 14.18 -12.05
CA ASP A 279 30.65 13.67 -10.82
C ASP A 279 29.13 13.88 -10.68
N LYS A 280 28.44 14.20 -11.78
CA LYS A 280 27.00 14.40 -11.85
C LYS A 280 26.34 13.37 -12.75
N ILE A 281 25.10 13.05 -12.45
CA ILE A 281 24.28 12.14 -13.26
C ILE A 281 23.08 12.91 -13.78
N SER A 282 23.03 13.06 -15.11
CA SER A 282 21.89 13.69 -15.76
C SER A 282 20.96 12.64 -16.34
N LEU A 283 19.68 12.77 -16.03
CA LEU A 283 18.60 11.94 -16.50
C LEU A 283 17.75 12.71 -17.49
N GLN A 284 17.22 12.03 -18.49
CA GLN A 284 16.27 12.56 -19.46
C GLN A 284 15.19 11.53 -19.74
N TRP A 285 13.96 11.98 -19.91
CA TRP A 285 12.81 11.12 -20.21
C TRP A 285 11.85 11.78 -21.20
N GLN A 286 10.96 10.97 -21.76
CA GLN A 286 9.91 11.47 -22.64
C GLN A 286 8.83 12.18 -21.84
N LYS A 287 8.29 13.26 -22.43
CA LYS A 287 7.16 13.97 -21.82
C LYS A 287 5.99 13.01 -21.60
N TYR A 288 5.35 13.14 -20.45
CA TYR A 288 4.12 12.40 -20.15
C TYR A 288 2.97 12.88 -21.04
N GLU A 289 2.34 11.95 -21.75
CA GLU A 289 1.22 12.22 -22.65
C GLU A 289 -0.15 11.80 -22.06
N GLY A 290 -0.16 11.24 -20.86
CA GLY A 290 -1.40 10.82 -20.18
C GLY A 290 -2.15 11.98 -19.53
N LEU A 291 -3.35 11.66 -19.03
CA LEU A 291 -4.20 12.61 -18.31
C LEU A 291 -3.85 12.72 -16.82
N TYR A 292 -4.41 13.71 -16.17
CA TYR A 292 -4.35 13.91 -14.72
C TYR A 292 -2.94 14.06 -14.13
N PHE A 293 -1.98 14.52 -14.90
CA PHE A 293 -0.63 14.74 -14.42
C PHE A 293 -0.60 15.60 -13.15
N SER A 294 0.20 15.18 -12.17
CA SER A 294 0.52 15.96 -10.99
C SER A 294 2.00 16.35 -10.99
N HIS A 295 2.89 15.38 -10.97
CA HIS A 295 4.32 15.60 -10.97
C HIS A 295 5.08 14.36 -11.43
N TYR A 296 6.31 14.57 -11.84
CA TYR A 296 7.32 13.51 -11.90
C TYR A 296 8.02 13.44 -10.56
N GLU A 297 8.27 12.25 -10.08
CA GLU A 297 9.15 11.98 -8.95
C GLU A 297 10.39 11.26 -9.45
N VAL A 298 11.56 11.84 -9.24
CA VAL A 298 12.83 11.17 -9.53
C VAL A 298 13.27 10.42 -8.29
N VAL A 299 13.41 9.12 -8.41
CA VAL A 299 13.73 8.22 -7.31
C VAL A 299 15.07 7.56 -7.55
N LEU A 300 15.92 7.59 -6.53
CA LEU A 300 17.11 6.78 -6.45
C LEU A 300 16.76 5.47 -5.77
N LYS A 301 16.98 4.35 -6.47
CA LYS A 301 16.82 3.01 -5.95
C LYS A 301 18.10 2.55 -5.27
N ASN A 302 18.02 2.27 -3.99
CA ASN A 302 19.12 1.66 -3.26
C ASN A 302 18.93 0.14 -3.25
N TYR A 303 19.86 -0.56 -3.92
CA TYR A 303 19.84 -2.02 -3.99
C TYR A 303 20.52 -2.62 -2.79
N PHE A 304 19.85 -2.72 -1.68
CA PHE A 304 20.37 -3.56 -0.61
C PHE A 304 19.25 -3.94 0.35
N ASP A 305 18.68 -5.09 0.10
CA ASP A 305 18.15 -5.86 1.20
C ASP A 305 18.92 -7.18 1.29
N SER A 306 18.79 -7.79 2.43
CA SER A 306 19.33 -9.10 2.74
C SER A 306 18.75 -10.23 1.86
N TYR A 307 17.75 -9.95 1.05
CA TYR A 307 17.03 -10.90 0.20
C TYR A 307 17.22 -10.63 -1.29
N GLY A 308 18.00 -9.61 -1.66
CA GLY A 308 18.18 -9.21 -3.06
C GLY A 308 17.00 -8.41 -3.62
N SER A 309 16.03 -7.99 -2.78
CA SER A 309 14.97 -7.10 -3.17
C SER A 309 15.36 -5.63 -2.93
N ILE A 310 14.68 -4.73 -3.62
CA ILE A 310 14.92 -3.27 -3.52
C ILE A 310 14.33 -2.79 -2.20
N SER A 311 15.16 -2.58 -1.18
CA SER A 311 14.67 -2.25 0.15
C SER A 311 14.62 -0.76 0.46
N GLN A 312 15.27 0.08 -0.33
CA GLN A 312 15.33 1.50 -0.03
C GLN A 312 15.27 2.38 -1.26
N GLU A 313 14.26 3.22 -1.27
CA GLU A 313 14.07 4.25 -2.26
C GLU A 313 14.25 5.61 -1.62
N ARG A 314 14.88 6.52 -2.34
CA ARG A 314 15.00 7.92 -1.96
C ARG A 314 14.41 8.78 -3.04
N SER A 315 13.35 9.51 -2.72
CA SER A 315 12.88 10.61 -3.56
C SER A 315 13.93 11.71 -3.57
N LEU A 316 14.35 12.10 -4.76
CA LEU A 316 15.34 13.15 -4.96
C LEU A 316 14.67 14.50 -5.20
N ILE A 317 13.64 14.50 -6.03
CA ILE A 317 12.90 15.71 -6.40
C ILE A 317 11.51 15.35 -6.94
N GLU A 318 10.56 16.25 -6.71
CA GLU A 318 9.26 16.30 -7.37
C GLU A 318 9.23 17.46 -8.37
N ILE A 319 8.80 17.19 -9.61
CA ILE A 319 8.78 18.15 -10.71
C ILE A 319 7.35 18.31 -11.21
N THR A 320 6.73 19.44 -10.90
CA THR A 320 5.31 19.71 -11.20
C THR A 320 5.07 20.22 -12.62
N ASP A 321 6.10 20.70 -13.31
CA ASP A 321 5.99 21.10 -14.71
C ASP A 321 6.12 19.89 -15.63
N ILE A 322 5.04 19.55 -16.33
CA ILE A 322 4.98 18.42 -17.28
C ILE A 322 5.98 18.54 -18.44
N ASN A 323 6.46 19.74 -18.74
CA ASN A 323 7.42 19.98 -19.84
C ASN A 323 8.86 19.86 -19.36
N THR A 324 9.11 19.82 -18.07
CA THR A 324 10.44 19.58 -17.51
C THR A 324 10.71 18.08 -17.52
N THR A 325 11.49 17.63 -18.50
CA THR A 325 11.76 16.22 -18.78
C THR A 325 13.22 15.82 -18.52
N SER A 326 13.89 16.54 -17.66
CA SER A 326 15.27 16.25 -17.28
C SER A 326 15.55 16.63 -15.84
N PHE A 327 16.51 15.94 -15.25
CA PHE A 327 17.03 16.21 -13.91
C PHE A 327 18.50 15.88 -13.85
N THR A 328 19.27 16.67 -13.12
CA THR A 328 20.67 16.39 -12.85
C THR A 328 20.86 16.20 -11.35
N ASP A 329 21.31 15.01 -10.96
CA ASP A 329 21.78 14.73 -9.62
C ASP A 329 23.18 15.32 -9.49
N GLU A 330 23.26 16.45 -8.76
CA GLU A 330 24.51 17.21 -8.53
C GLU A 330 25.46 16.53 -7.54
N ALA A 331 24.91 15.61 -6.72
CA ALA A 331 25.66 14.88 -5.73
C ALA A 331 25.22 13.40 -5.71
N PRO A 332 25.44 12.68 -6.81
CA PRO A 332 25.00 11.30 -6.91
C PRO A 332 25.65 10.44 -5.83
N PRO A 333 24.96 9.38 -5.45
CA PRO A 333 25.50 8.48 -4.47
C PRO A 333 26.77 7.80 -5.01
N LEU A 334 27.72 7.56 -4.11
CA LEU A 334 28.96 6.86 -4.42
C LEU A 334 28.75 5.34 -4.56
N LEU A 335 27.68 4.95 -5.26
CA LEU A 335 27.42 3.56 -5.62
C LEU A 335 28.07 3.25 -6.96
N LYS A 336 28.60 2.04 -7.09
CA LYS A 336 29.20 1.60 -8.35
C LYS A 336 28.22 1.68 -9.52
N ASN A 337 26.96 1.39 -9.26
CA ASN A 337 25.89 1.38 -10.26
C ASN A 337 24.60 1.93 -9.61
N PRO A 338 24.49 3.24 -9.39
CA PRO A 338 23.26 3.83 -8.89
C PRO A 338 22.13 3.63 -9.91
N VAL A 339 20.94 3.32 -9.44
CA VAL A 339 19.78 3.09 -10.27
C VAL A 339 18.75 4.17 -10.01
N TYR A 340 18.30 4.77 -11.08
CA TYR A 340 17.28 5.81 -11.05
C TYR A 340 16.01 5.34 -11.72
N GLU A 341 14.93 5.86 -11.23
CA GLU A 341 13.57 5.65 -11.71
C GLU A 341 12.86 7.00 -11.77
N VAL A 342 12.05 7.21 -12.79
CA VAL A 342 11.15 8.36 -12.85
C VAL A 342 9.72 7.85 -12.75
N ARG A 343 9.04 8.27 -11.71
CA ARG A 343 7.64 7.96 -11.46
C ARG A 343 6.77 9.11 -11.93
N VAL A 344 5.68 8.75 -12.57
CA VAL A 344 4.62 9.71 -12.87
C VAL A 344 3.54 9.59 -11.81
N HIS A 345 3.20 10.69 -11.21
CA HIS A 345 2.09 10.79 -10.27
C HIS A 345 0.92 11.53 -10.92
N ASN A 346 -0.26 11.01 -10.75
CA ASN A 346 -1.46 11.72 -11.13
C ASN A 346 -2.04 12.51 -9.95
N LYS A 347 -2.86 13.51 -10.25
CA LYS A 347 -3.50 14.35 -9.22
C LYS A 347 -4.49 13.58 -8.32
N LEU A 348 -4.86 12.36 -8.69
CA LEU A 348 -5.74 11.49 -7.90
C LEU A 348 -4.96 10.62 -6.90
N GLY A 349 -3.66 10.88 -6.72
CA GLY A 349 -2.82 10.21 -5.73
C GLY A 349 -2.24 8.88 -6.20
N LYS A 350 -2.32 8.58 -7.49
CA LYS A 350 -1.74 7.36 -8.06
C LYS A 350 -0.43 7.63 -8.76
N GLN A 351 0.41 6.61 -8.74
CA GLN A 351 1.66 6.55 -9.48
C GLN A 351 1.65 5.33 -10.40
N ASN A 352 2.47 5.35 -11.42
CA ASN A 352 2.67 4.17 -12.24
C ASN A 352 3.40 3.06 -11.47
N PHE A 353 2.99 1.81 -11.67
CA PHE A 353 3.56 0.65 -10.96
C PHE A 353 4.80 0.07 -11.65
N TYR A 354 4.87 0.16 -12.96
CA TYR A 354 5.97 -0.40 -13.77
C TYR A 354 6.77 0.74 -14.39
N ASN A 355 7.83 1.16 -13.71
CA ASN A 355 8.64 2.27 -14.17
C ASN A 355 9.91 1.74 -14.84
N PRO A 356 10.30 2.31 -15.99
CA PRO A 356 11.61 2.08 -16.55
C PRO A 356 12.69 2.53 -15.57
N GLN A 357 13.69 1.67 -15.39
CA GLN A 357 14.83 1.96 -14.55
C GLN A 357 16.07 2.10 -15.43
N VAL A 358 16.92 3.04 -15.07
CA VAL A 358 18.21 3.20 -15.72
C VAL A 358 19.33 3.02 -14.70
N VAL A 359 20.36 2.31 -15.11
CA VAL A 359 21.57 2.11 -14.32
C VAL A 359 22.61 3.09 -14.79
N ALA A 360 23.02 4.02 -13.92
CA ALA A 360 24.13 4.89 -14.19
C ALA A 360 25.46 4.23 -13.76
N SER A 361 26.49 4.33 -14.58
CA SER A 361 27.82 3.90 -14.18
C SER A 361 28.54 5.10 -13.57
N ALA A 362 28.66 5.14 -12.26
CA ALA A 362 29.27 6.23 -11.51
C ALA A 362 30.82 6.20 -11.56
N LYS A 363 31.42 5.91 -12.70
CA LYS A 363 32.88 5.77 -12.82
C LYS A 363 33.67 7.04 -12.51
N GLU A 364 33.02 8.19 -12.47
CA GLU A 364 33.69 9.50 -12.36
C GLU A 364 33.32 10.29 -11.07
N ALA A 365 32.43 9.76 -10.24
CA ALA A 365 32.20 10.36 -8.93
C ALA A 365 33.47 10.22 -8.09
N ASN A 366 33.71 11.14 -7.14
CA ASN A 366 34.80 11.05 -6.12
C ASN A 366 34.68 9.78 -5.24
N TYR A 367 34.12 8.76 -5.82
CA TYR A 367 33.91 7.44 -5.27
C TYR A 367 35.21 6.65 -5.39
N LEU A 368 35.75 6.36 -4.26
CA LEU A 368 36.87 5.46 -4.14
C LEU A 368 36.32 4.07 -3.77
N PRO A 369 35.92 3.24 -4.76
CA PRO A 369 35.37 1.92 -4.49
C PRO A 369 36.30 1.06 -3.65
N ASP A 370 37.61 1.33 -3.76
CA ASP A 370 38.64 0.65 -3.01
C ASP A 370 38.63 1.04 -1.51
N ARG A 371 37.91 2.09 -1.11
CA ARG A 371 37.73 2.48 0.30
C ARG A 371 36.50 1.87 0.93
N VAL A 372 35.53 1.45 0.15
CA VAL A 372 34.30 0.87 0.68
C VAL A 372 34.59 -0.53 1.22
N ILE A 373 34.20 -0.73 2.46
CA ILE A 373 34.31 -2.03 3.12
C ILE A 373 33.33 -3.00 2.46
N ASP A 374 33.83 -4.15 2.01
CA ASP A 374 33.01 -5.19 1.35
C ASP A 374 32.16 -5.98 2.36
N LEU A 375 31.34 -5.25 3.12
CA LEU A 375 30.31 -5.75 4.01
C LEU A 375 29.02 -4.97 3.77
N LYS A 376 27.94 -5.68 3.50
CA LYS A 376 26.61 -5.08 3.30
C LYS A 376 26.02 -4.53 4.59
N SER A 377 26.38 -5.15 5.71
CA SER A 377 25.95 -4.74 7.05
C SER A 377 27.09 -4.86 8.03
N ILE A 378 27.14 -3.98 9.02
CA ILE A 378 28.10 -4.05 10.13
C ILE A 378 27.31 -4.15 11.42
N PHE A 379 27.43 -5.28 12.10
CA PHE A 379 26.73 -5.55 13.36
C PHE A 379 27.52 -5.11 14.57
N ASN A 380 28.82 -5.31 14.52
CA ASN A 380 29.73 -4.96 15.59
C ASN A 380 31.14 -4.77 15.06
N PHE A 381 31.96 -4.08 15.86
CA PHE A 381 33.39 -3.91 15.59
C PHE A 381 34.19 -3.80 16.88
N THR A 382 35.48 -4.08 16.80
CA THR A 382 36.43 -3.81 17.86
C THR A 382 37.77 -3.39 17.26
N ALA A 383 38.40 -2.39 17.83
CA ALA A 383 39.71 -1.95 17.39
C ALA A 383 40.85 -2.81 17.99
N SER A 384 41.92 -3.02 17.21
CA SER A 384 43.13 -3.59 17.77
C SER A 384 43.75 -2.59 18.74
N PRO A 385 44.21 -3.02 19.94
CA PRO A 385 44.80 -2.11 20.88
C PRO A 385 46.23 -1.67 20.49
N ASN A 386 46.88 -2.31 19.52
CA ASN A 386 48.28 -2.11 19.20
C ASN A 386 48.57 -1.88 17.71
N GLU A 387 47.53 -1.94 16.84
CA GLU A 387 47.69 -1.86 15.39
C GLU A 387 46.63 -0.93 14.78
N THR A 388 46.87 -0.46 13.55
CA THR A 388 45.89 0.30 12.76
C THR A 388 44.85 -0.62 12.14
N VAL A 389 44.31 -1.53 12.92
CA VAL A 389 43.39 -2.57 12.50
C VAL A 389 42.08 -2.48 13.28
N VAL A 390 40.99 -2.72 12.57
CA VAL A 390 39.68 -2.94 13.15
C VAL A 390 39.16 -4.28 12.71
N PHE A 391 38.55 -4.99 13.65
CA PHE A 391 37.80 -6.21 13.39
C PHE A 391 36.33 -5.84 13.24
N LEU A 392 35.74 -6.17 12.09
CA LEU A 392 34.35 -5.87 11.75
C LEU A 392 33.56 -7.18 11.67
N ASN A 393 32.45 -7.25 12.34
CA ASN A 393 31.47 -8.34 12.15
C ASN A 393 30.29 -7.83 11.34
N GLY A 394 29.96 -8.53 10.25
CA GLY A 394 28.90 -8.09 9.34
C GLY A 394 28.49 -9.12 8.29
N GLY A 395 27.48 -8.83 7.53
CA GLY A 395 27.00 -9.63 6.41
C GLY A 395 27.72 -9.25 5.11
N LYS A 396 28.14 -10.24 4.32
CA LYS A 396 28.79 -10.02 3.02
C LYS A 396 27.79 -10.19 1.87
N ASP A 397 27.18 -11.33 1.78
CA ASP A 397 26.28 -11.67 0.68
C ASP A 397 24.81 -11.51 1.03
N ASN A 398 24.46 -11.84 2.26
CA ASN A 398 23.13 -11.64 2.82
C ASN A 398 23.19 -11.31 4.32
N PHE A 399 22.08 -10.91 4.91
CA PHE A 399 21.97 -10.51 6.32
C PHE A 399 22.29 -11.66 7.30
N TYR A 400 22.13 -12.90 6.90
CA TYR A 400 22.33 -14.08 7.76
C TYR A 400 23.78 -14.61 7.71
N ASP A 401 24.55 -14.21 6.71
CA ASP A 401 25.93 -14.63 6.56
C ASP A 401 26.83 -13.70 7.39
N SER A 402 27.10 -14.10 8.63
CA SER A 402 27.97 -13.33 9.50
C SER A 402 29.45 -13.66 9.23
N TYR A 403 30.18 -12.68 8.81
CA TYR A 403 31.63 -12.74 8.63
C TYR A 403 32.35 -11.87 9.67
N ILE A 404 33.56 -12.27 10.01
CA ILE A 404 34.50 -11.39 10.70
C ILE A 404 35.55 -11.01 9.69
N MET A 405 35.82 -9.69 9.58
CA MET A 405 36.83 -9.12 8.71
C MET A 405 37.88 -8.45 9.55
N ARG A 406 39.14 -8.67 9.22
CA ARG A 406 40.28 -7.89 9.70
C ARG A 406 40.59 -6.83 8.65
N TYR A 407 40.35 -5.59 8.97
CA TYR A 407 40.58 -4.46 8.08
C TYR A 407 41.64 -3.51 8.65
N ASN A 408 42.69 -3.28 7.86
CA ASN A 408 43.74 -2.31 8.19
C ASN A 408 43.38 -0.96 7.59
N TYR A 409 42.97 -0.01 8.43
CA TYR A 409 42.59 1.33 7.99
C TYR A 409 43.81 2.23 7.71
N GLY A 410 45.02 1.85 8.11
CA GLY A 410 46.24 2.52 7.72
C GLY A 410 46.63 2.24 6.28
N THR A 411 46.58 0.99 5.83
CA THR A 411 46.83 0.58 4.43
C THR A 411 45.58 0.58 3.58
N ARG A 412 44.39 0.61 4.19
CA ARG A 412 43.07 0.49 3.56
C ARG A 412 42.85 -0.87 2.89
N GLU A 413 43.35 -1.92 3.50
CA GLU A 413 43.29 -3.28 2.98
C GLU A 413 42.54 -4.22 3.91
N VAL A 414 41.82 -5.16 3.30
CA VAL A 414 41.29 -6.32 4.01
C VAL A 414 42.42 -7.35 4.12
N GLU A 415 42.86 -7.64 5.32
CA GLU A 415 43.94 -8.57 5.57
C GLU A 415 43.48 -10.02 5.73
N ALA A 416 42.27 -10.22 6.27
CA ALA A 416 41.73 -11.55 6.49
C ALA A 416 40.21 -11.55 6.60
N TYR A 417 39.59 -12.71 6.30
CA TYR A 417 38.17 -13.02 6.56
C TYR A 417 38.05 -14.34 7.31
N SER A 418 37.06 -14.42 8.19
CA SER A 418 36.63 -15.68 8.78
C SER A 418 35.27 -16.11 8.22
N ASN A 419 35.22 -17.29 7.62
CA ASN A 419 34.00 -17.87 7.04
C ASN A 419 33.14 -18.65 8.05
N ASN A 420 33.56 -18.75 9.31
CA ASN A 420 32.95 -19.64 10.32
C ASN A 420 32.04 -18.90 11.30
N ALA A 421 31.66 -17.69 11.01
CA ALA A 421 30.64 -17.02 11.81
C ALA A 421 29.29 -17.70 11.55
N THR A 422 28.84 -18.52 12.45
CA THR A 422 27.53 -19.17 12.37
C THR A 422 26.43 -18.13 12.33
N ALA A 423 25.46 -18.37 11.42
CA ALA A 423 24.30 -17.54 11.20
C ALA A 423 23.72 -16.99 12.51
N ILE A 424 23.47 -15.71 12.50
CA ILE A 424 22.78 -14.99 13.57
C ILE A 424 21.32 -15.44 13.54
N ASN A 425 20.88 -16.21 14.51
CA ASN A 425 19.47 -16.26 14.80
C ASN A 425 19.07 -14.89 15.35
N GLY A 426 18.25 -14.15 14.65
CA GLY A 426 17.89 -12.73 14.68
C GLY A 426 17.63 -12.01 16.02
N ASN A 427 18.07 -12.54 17.14
CA ASN A 427 17.95 -11.96 18.48
C ASN A 427 19.27 -11.96 19.26
N GLY A 428 20.39 -12.35 18.64
CA GLY A 428 21.66 -12.49 19.31
C GLY A 428 22.51 -11.22 19.22
N ARG A 429 22.99 -10.76 20.34
CA ARG A 429 24.08 -9.79 20.40
C ARG A 429 25.36 -10.53 20.04
N ASN A 430 25.94 -10.13 18.94
CA ASN A 430 27.23 -10.65 18.51
C ASN A 430 28.28 -9.66 18.98
N ASP A 431 28.80 -9.80 20.18
CA ASP A 431 29.87 -8.94 20.65
C ASP A 431 31.22 -9.50 20.20
N LEU A 432 32.10 -8.59 19.80
CA LEU A 432 33.44 -8.89 19.30
C LEU A 432 34.47 -8.16 20.17
N LYS A 433 35.38 -8.88 20.79
CA LYS A 433 36.36 -8.32 21.72
C LYS A 433 37.76 -8.85 21.44
N VAL A 434 38.74 -7.95 21.45
CA VAL A 434 40.15 -8.34 21.48
C VAL A 434 40.58 -8.45 22.94
N ILE A 435 41.06 -9.63 23.33
CA ILE A 435 41.45 -9.93 24.71
C ILE A 435 42.95 -10.28 24.75
N ASN A 436 43.67 -9.67 25.68
CA ASN A 436 45.05 -10.05 26.02
C ASN A 436 45.01 -11.01 27.20
N SER A 437 45.00 -12.30 26.92
CA SER A 437 44.99 -13.36 27.91
C SER A 437 46.41 -13.88 28.21
N SER A 438 46.55 -14.85 29.12
CA SER A 438 47.82 -15.57 29.33
C SER A 438 48.29 -16.34 28.09
N LYS A 439 47.39 -16.56 27.12
CA LYS A 439 47.65 -17.25 25.84
C LYS A 439 48.08 -16.31 24.72
N GLY A 440 48.21 -15.02 25.02
CA GLY A 440 48.46 -13.97 24.06
C GLY A 440 47.21 -13.21 23.68
N GLN A 441 47.32 -12.47 22.58
CA GLN A 441 46.16 -11.75 22.04
C GLN A 441 45.22 -12.72 21.32
N GLU A 442 43.95 -12.63 21.62
CA GLU A 442 42.89 -13.45 21.03
C GLU A 442 41.71 -12.58 20.62
N LEU A 443 41.09 -12.93 19.51
CA LEU A 443 39.81 -12.33 19.08
C LEU A 443 38.68 -13.25 19.53
N MET A 444 37.79 -12.73 20.34
CA MET A 444 36.66 -13.47 20.91
C MET A 444 35.33 -12.96 20.35
N TYR A 445 34.53 -13.86 19.85
CA TYR A 445 33.21 -13.57 19.27
C TYR A 445 32.11 -14.26 20.09
N LEU A 446 31.25 -13.45 20.69
CA LEU A 446 30.11 -13.95 21.47
C LEU A 446 29.04 -14.51 20.54
N LYS A 447 28.68 -15.76 20.78
CA LYS A 447 27.56 -16.47 20.15
C LYS A 447 26.46 -16.76 21.18
N TYR A 448 25.32 -17.17 20.66
CA TYR A 448 24.19 -17.60 21.51
C TYR A 448 24.59 -18.70 22.52
N ASP A 449 25.40 -19.65 22.10
CA ASP A 449 25.73 -20.86 22.87
C ASP A 449 27.18 -20.88 23.43
N GLY A 450 27.89 -19.76 23.36
CA GLY A 450 29.26 -19.67 23.83
C GLY A 450 30.08 -18.55 23.21
N ILE A 451 31.38 -18.65 23.32
CA ILE A 451 32.36 -17.68 22.79
C ILE A 451 33.27 -18.43 21.83
N SER A 452 33.29 -18.01 20.56
CA SER A 452 34.27 -18.50 19.60
C SER A 452 35.59 -17.71 19.72
N VAL A 453 36.69 -18.42 19.71
CA VAL A 453 38.05 -17.85 19.79
C VAL A 453 38.71 -17.98 18.43
N TYR A 454 39.25 -16.85 17.95
CA TYR A 454 39.98 -16.74 16.70
C TYR A 454 41.40 -16.20 16.91
N ASP A 455 42.25 -16.57 15.99
CA ASP A 455 43.54 -15.89 15.87
C ASP A 455 43.31 -14.47 15.34
N PRO A 456 43.83 -13.43 16.02
CA PRO A 456 43.55 -12.04 15.59
C PRO A 456 44.30 -11.64 14.33
N GLN A 457 45.35 -12.37 13.91
CA GLN A 457 46.12 -12.05 12.70
C GLN A 457 45.52 -12.72 11.44
N THR A 458 45.14 -13.99 11.57
CA THR A 458 44.71 -14.80 10.45
C THR A 458 43.20 -14.98 10.38
N LEU A 459 42.48 -14.67 11.45
CA LEU A 459 41.07 -15.00 11.69
C LEU A 459 40.76 -16.50 11.59
N GLU A 460 41.76 -17.35 11.79
CA GLU A 460 41.59 -18.77 11.89
C GLU A 460 40.82 -19.12 13.18
N TYR A 461 39.75 -19.89 13.06
CA TYR A 461 38.99 -20.38 14.19
C TYR A 461 39.82 -21.36 14.99
N LYS A 462 39.87 -21.18 16.31
CA LYS A 462 40.63 -22.05 17.23
C LYS A 462 39.70 -23.04 17.95
N TYR A 463 38.76 -22.55 18.70
CA TYR A 463 37.78 -23.35 19.48
C TYR A 463 36.67 -22.50 20.05
N ASP A 464 35.66 -23.18 20.61
CA ASP A 464 34.61 -22.53 21.38
C ASP A 464 34.87 -22.69 22.88
N LEU A 465 34.56 -21.61 23.61
CA LEU A 465 34.42 -21.65 25.07
C LEU A 465 32.93 -21.79 25.40
N LYS A 466 32.62 -22.91 26.05
CA LYS A 466 31.23 -23.24 26.48
C LYS A 466 31.17 -23.51 27.94
N LEU A 467 30.20 -22.91 28.63
CA LEU A 467 29.90 -23.22 30.00
C LEU A 467 28.74 -24.21 30.06
N SER A 468 28.97 -25.40 30.66
CA SER A 468 27.94 -26.40 30.81
C SER A 468 26.80 -25.89 31.69
N GLY A 469 25.57 -25.96 31.18
CA GLY A 469 24.37 -25.57 31.93
C GLY A 469 24.07 -24.06 31.90
N SER A 470 24.80 -23.26 31.10
CA SER A 470 24.37 -21.91 30.76
C SER A 470 23.30 -21.95 29.67
N SER A 471 22.35 -21.02 29.75
CA SER A 471 21.45 -20.71 28.67
C SER A 471 22.17 -19.79 27.64
N SER A 472 21.42 -19.08 26.80
CA SER A 472 22.00 -18.13 25.86
C SER A 472 22.83 -17.03 26.54
N LEU A 473 24.08 -16.88 26.14
CA LEU A 473 24.94 -15.82 26.65
C LEU A 473 24.54 -14.46 26.02
N ASN A 474 24.50 -13.43 26.87
CA ASN A 474 24.19 -12.06 26.47
C ASN A 474 25.43 -11.17 26.36
N ASP A 475 26.41 -11.35 27.26
CA ASP A 475 27.64 -10.56 27.31
C ASP A 475 28.74 -11.32 28.07
N PHE A 476 29.97 -10.86 27.91
CA PHE A 476 31.11 -11.35 28.69
C PHE A 476 32.16 -10.27 28.90
N ILE A 477 32.91 -10.35 29.96
CA ILE A 477 34.14 -9.55 30.20
C ILE A 477 35.26 -10.43 30.67
N TYR A 478 36.49 -9.98 30.33
CA TYR A 478 37.73 -10.58 30.83
C TYR A 478 38.16 -9.87 32.12
N LEU A 479 38.34 -10.61 33.19
CA LEU A 479 38.67 -10.10 34.52
C LEU A 479 40.16 -10.15 34.83
N GLY A 480 40.98 -10.62 33.89
CA GLY A 480 42.40 -10.89 34.11
C GLY A 480 42.66 -12.31 34.64
N ASN A 481 43.90 -12.77 34.54
CA ASN A 481 44.34 -14.09 35.04
C ASN A 481 43.50 -15.24 34.52
N ASP A 482 43.12 -15.24 33.25
CA ASP A 482 42.24 -16.20 32.59
C ASP A 482 40.87 -16.37 33.25
N ARG A 483 40.42 -15.39 34.01
CA ARG A 483 39.06 -15.35 34.57
C ARG A 483 38.14 -14.52 33.68
N TYR A 484 36.94 -14.99 33.58
CA TYR A 484 35.88 -14.31 32.81
C TYR A 484 34.60 -14.20 33.65
N LEU A 485 33.85 -13.14 33.42
CA LEU A 485 32.46 -13.07 33.79
C LEU A 485 31.64 -13.33 32.55
N LEU A 486 30.71 -14.23 32.64
CA LEU A 486 29.72 -14.55 31.60
C LEU A 486 28.32 -14.17 32.11
N LEU A 487 27.50 -13.66 31.22
CA LEU A 487 26.16 -13.23 31.55
C LEU A 487 25.15 -13.96 30.66
N ASP A 488 24.19 -14.64 31.26
CA ASP A 488 23.02 -15.12 30.55
C ASP A 488 21.75 -14.34 30.96
N ASN A 489 20.57 -14.82 30.57
CA ASN A 489 19.31 -14.14 30.88
C ASN A 489 18.98 -14.09 32.39
N SER A 490 19.60 -14.92 33.20
CA SER A 490 19.22 -15.09 34.61
C SER A 490 20.40 -15.01 35.57
N TYR A 491 21.57 -15.36 35.12
CA TYR A 491 22.72 -15.55 35.98
C TYR A 491 23.97 -14.87 35.47
N ALA A 492 24.78 -14.37 36.40
CA ALA A 492 26.17 -14.02 36.22
C ALA A 492 27.06 -15.15 36.69
N TYR A 493 27.99 -15.55 35.89
CA TYR A 493 28.92 -16.63 36.16
C TYR A 493 30.32 -16.08 36.16
N THR A 494 31.06 -16.28 37.23
CA THR A 494 32.53 -16.16 37.16
C THR A 494 33.11 -17.53 36.87
N VAL A 495 34.01 -17.56 35.91
CA VAL A 495 34.68 -18.77 35.45
C VAL A 495 36.18 -18.55 35.30
N VAL A 496 36.94 -19.64 35.45
CA VAL A 496 38.33 -19.66 35.05
C VAL A 496 38.52 -20.55 33.84
N ARG A 497 39.33 -20.12 32.94
CA ARG A 497 39.62 -20.80 31.68
C ARG A 497 40.89 -21.63 31.79
N ASP A 498 40.78 -22.91 31.41
CA ASP A 498 41.90 -23.76 31.10
C ASP A 498 41.84 -24.23 29.67
N PHE A 499 42.66 -23.62 28.80
CA PHE A 499 42.68 -23.80 27.37
C PHE A 499 41.31 -23.54 26.73
N SER A 500 40.59 -24.58 26.34
CA SER A 500 39.24 -24.50 25.75
C SER A 500 38.12 -24.76 26.76
N ASN A 501 38.44 -25.06 28.00
CA ASN A 501 37.45 -25.37 29.01
C ASN A 501 37.20 -24.21 29.96
N LEU A 502 35.94 -24.06 30.36
CA LEU A 502 35.53 -23.10 31.38
C LEU A 502 35.14 -23.86 32.65
N THR A 503 35.81 -23.55 33.76
CA THR A 503 35.46 -24.09 35.07
C THR A 503 34.72 -23.03 35.86
N LEU A 504 33.54 -23.38 36.36
CA LEU A 504 32.73 -22.45 37.16
C LEU A 504 33.44 -22.17 38.52
N ILE A 505 33.52 -20.86 38.84
CA ILE A 505 33.94 -20.41 40.17
C ILE A 505 32.72 -20.10 41.00
N ASP A 506 31.85 -19.20 40.47
CA ASP A 506 30.65 -18.76 41.16
C ASP A 506 29.50 -18.53 40.16
N LYS A 507 28.29 -18.62 40.70
CA LYS A 507 27.05 -18.37 39.93
C LYS A 507 26.08 -17.59 40.81
N GLN A 508 25.77 -16.37 40.40
CA GLN A 508 24.81 -15.50 41.09
C GLN A 508 23.64 -15.14 40.19
N GLU A 509 22.46 -15.18 40.77
CA GLU A 509 21.27 -14.71 40.12
C GLU A 509 21.29 -13.16 40.04
N HIS A 510 21.30 -12.60 38.84
CA HIS A 510 21.20 -11.17 38.65
C HIS A 510 19.77 -10.72 38.39
N PHE A 511 18.84 -11.56 38.65
CA PHE A 511 17.50 -11.52 38.19
C PHE A 511 16.69 -10.33 38.68
N MET A 512 16.04 -9.64 37.76
CA MET A 512 14.85 -8.83 37.99
C MET A 512 13.68 -9.54 37.31
N GLN A 513 12.83 -10.21 38.13
CA GLN A 513 11.66 -10.95 37.63
C GLN A 513 10.78 -10.02 36.80
N ASN A 514 10.32 -10.51 35.63
CA ASN A 514 9.33 -9.89 34.74
C ASN A 514 9.82 -8.88 33.73
N LEU A 515 11.11 -8.78 33.46
CA LEU A 515 11.60 -7.95 32.36
C LEU A 515 11.95 -8.82 31.15
N GLY A 516 11.51 -8.43 29.97
CA GLY A 516 11.58 -9.21 28.73
C GLY A 516 12.96 -9.85 28.46
N GLN A 517 12.96 -10.88 27.64
CA GLN A 517 14.09 -11.78 27.38
C GLN A 517 15.33 -11.17 26.74
N PHE A 518 15.45 -9.84 26.60
CA PHE A 518 16.47 -9.21 25.75
C PHE A 518 17.29 -8.17 26.50
N GLY A 519 18.56 -8.44 26.53
CA GLY A 519 19.55 -7.40 26.56
C GLY A 519 20.11 -7.00 27.91
N TYR A 520 20.93 -7.84 28.51
CA TYR A 520 21.78 -7.45 29.62
C TYR A 520 23.16 -6.97 29.13
N ASN A 521 23.68 -5.91 29.73
CA ASN A 521 25.05 -5.45 29.58
C ASN A 521 25.82 -5.67 30.86
N VAL A 522 27.11 -5.90 30.71
CA VAL A 522 28.05 -5.91 31.85
C VAL A 522 29.14 -4.89 31.63
N LEU A 523 29.42 -4.08 32.68
CA LEU A 523 30.50 -3.15 32.73
C LEU A 523 31.41 -3.46 33.94
N GLN A 524 32.70 -3.39 33.71
CA GLN A 524 33.69 -3.43 34.81
C GLN A 524 34.13 -2.02 35.13
N ILE A 525 34.07 -1.64 36.40
CA ILE A 525 34.58 -0.33 36.88
C ILE A 525 35.97 -0.48 37.46
N ASN A 526 36.71 0.66 37.54
CA ASN A 526 38.16 0.69 37.90
C ASN A 526 38.48 0.05 39.24
N ASP A 527 37.56 0.04 40.19
CA ASP A 527 37.77 -0.55 41.52
C ASP A 527 37.49 -2.06 41.52
N GLY A 528 37.30 -2.68 40.35
CA GLY A 528 37.02 -4.11 40.17
C GLY A 528 35.60 -4.53 40.36
N ARG A 529 34.70 -3.61 40.66
CA ARG A 529 33.26 -3.90 40.71
C ARG A 529 32.69 -4.14 39.31
N ILE A 530 31.62 -4.92 39.29
CA ILE A 530 30.84 -5.24 38.08
C ILE A 530 29.47 -4.60 38.19
N ILE A 531 29.05 -3.95 37.12
CA ILE A 531 27.68 -3.46 36.98
C ILE A 531 26.99 -4.25 35.91
N ILE A 532 25.83 -4.79 36.22
CA ILE A 532 24.93 -5.46 35.27
C ILE A 532 23.66 -4.61 35.11
N GLY A 533 23.33 -4.26 33.88
CA GLY A 533 22.12 -3.53 33.53
C GLY A 533 21.25 -4.25 32.52
N ASN A 534 19.99 -3.85 32.44
CA ASN A 534 19.01 -4.35 31.50
C ASN A 534 18.41 -3.20 30.70
N ARG A 535 18.15 -3.43 29.41
CA ARG A 535 17.55 -2.44 28.49
C ARG A 535 16.22 -1.87 28.99
N ASP A 536 15.39 -2.74 29.60
CA ASP A 536 14.01 -2.43 29.96
C ASP A 536 13.86 -2.03 31.44
N SER A 537 14.98 -1.85 32.14
CA SER A 537 15.00 -1.48 33.56
C SER A 537 15.78 -0.19 33.81
N SER A 538 15.26 0.67 34.64
CA SER A 538 15.98 1.79 35.22
C SER A 538 16.93 1.40 36.35
N GLN A 539 17.14 0.10 36.58
CA GLN A 539 17.94 -0.41 37.67
C GLN A 539 19.13 -1.18 37.14
N GLY A 540 20.25 -1.07 37.83
CA GLY A 540 21.44 -1.88 37.67
C GLY A 540 21.76 -2.67 38.95
N ILE A 541 22.58 -3.72 38.80
CA ILE A 541 23.06 -4.52 39.91
C ILE A 541 24.58 -4.40 39.94
N ILE A 542 25.12 -4.05 41.12
CA ILE A 542 26.57 -4.02 41.35
C ILE A 542 26.96 -5.27 42.14
N PHE A 543 28.05 -5.89 41.74
CA PHE A 543 28.78 -6.92 42.49
C PHE A 543 30.23 -6.50 42.72
N ASN A 544 30.75 -6.90 43.84
CA ASN A 544 32.20 -7.00 44.06
C ASN A 544 32.69 -8.38 43.63
N ILE A 545 33.95 -8.49 43.20
CA ILE A 545 34.59 -9.79 42.95
C ILE A 545 35.69 -9.92 44.00
N ASN A 546 35.60 -10.94 44.83
CA ASN A 546 36.62 -11.21 45.85
C ASN A 546 37.87 -11.89 45.25
N ALA A 547 38.91 -12.09 46.05
CA ALA A 547 40.17 -12.66 45.60
C ALA A 547 40.01 -14.08 45.01
N GLU A 548 39.06 -14.85 45.49
CA GLU A 548 38.74 -16.20 45.01
C GLU A 548 38.01 -16.17 43.69
N GLY A 549 37.42 -15.01 43.30
CA GLY A 549 36.63 -14.82 42.08
C GLY A 549 35.13 -14.95 42.26
N ASN A 550 34.65 -14.97 43.51
CA ASN A 550 33.22 -15.03 43.78
C ASN A 550 32.57 -13.64 43.67
N LEU A 551 31.31 -13.60 43.20
CA LEU A 551 30.46 -12.42 43.17
C LEU A 551 29.86 -12.21 44.55
N VAL A 552 30.20 -11.09 45.20
CA VAL A 552 29.77 -10.76 46.56
C VAL A 552 29.20 -9.33 46.61
N ASP A 553 28.54 -8.98 47.74
CA ASP A 553 28.04 -7.64 48.03
C ASP A 553 27.06 -7.10 46.97
N LYS A 554 26.13 -7.91 46.58
CA LYS A 554 25.08 -7.56 45.61
C LYS A 554 24.33 -6.31 46.07
N THR A 555 24.35 -5.26 45.25
CA THR A 555 23.67 -3.98 45.51
C THR A 555 22.84 -3.61 44.28
N ILE A 556 21.59 -3.17 44.50
CA ILE A 556 20.75 -2.63 43.44
C ILE A 556 20.89 -1.12 43.41
N ILE A 557 21.09 -0.57 42.25
CA ILE A 557 21.23 0.88 42.01
C ILE A 557 20.23 1.34 40.96
N ASP A 558 19.71 2.54 41.13
CA ASP A 558 18.84 3.18 40.11
C ASP A 558 19.71 3.85 39.04
N VAL A 559 20.08 3.07 38.05
CA VAL A 559 20.85 3.56 36.87
C VAL A 559 20.20 2.98 35.63
N PRO A 560 19.74 3.79 34.70
CA PRO A 560 19.28 3.30 33.40
C PRO A 560 20.51 2.82 32.60
N LEU A 561 20.83 1.55 32.76
CA LEU A 561 21.82 0.86 31.96
C LEU A 561 21.09 0.18 30.82
N THR A 562 20.82 0.91 29.76
CA THR A 562 20.19 0.32 28.58
C THR A 562 21.17 -0.62 27.89
N ALA A 563 20.70 -1.82 27.64
CA ALA A 563 21.40 -2.76 26.81
C ALA A 563 20.91 -2.62 25.36
N GLY A 564 21.38 -1.60 24.67
CA GLY A 564 21.21 -1.45 23.23
C GLY A 564 22.19 -2.31 22.43
N LEU A 565 22.29 -2.01 21.15
CA LEU A 565 23.39 -2.48 20.32
C LEU A 565 24.72 -2.26 21.04
N ALA A 566 25.57 -3.26 21.04
CA ALA A 566 26.84 -3.25 21.74
C ALA A 566 27.55 -1.89 21.67
N LYS A 567 27.75 -1.23 22.78
CA LYS A 567 28.42 0.05 23.01
C LYS A 567 27.54 1.27 23.31
N GLU A 568 26.25 1.14 23.56
CA GLU A 568 25.42 2.29 23.97
C GLU A 568 25.73 2.75 25.39
N THR A 569 26.34 1.89 26.22
CA THR A 569 26.71 2.21 27.59
C THR A 569 28.18 1.89 27.82
N VAL A 570 28.95 2.88 28.21
CA VAL A 570 30.36 2.72 28.53
C VAL A 570 30.67 3.29 29.90
N PHE A 571 31.71 2.74 30.52
CA PHE A 571 32.25 3.25 31.74
C PHE A 571 33.41 4.23 31.45
N ASN A 572 33.36 5.41 32.07
CA ASN A 572 34.48 6.37 32.01
C ASN A 572 35.45 6.09 33.16
N PRO A 573 36.66 5.62 32.87
CA PRO A 573 37.61 5.24 33.89
C PRO A 573 38.19 6.46 34.65
N ARG A 574 38.06 7.66 34.12
CA ARG A 574 38.66 8.87 34.69
C ARG A 574 37.90 9.40 35.88
N ASP A 575 36.57 9.41 35.83
CA ASP A 575 35.71 10.03 36.83
C ASP A 575 34.68 9.06 37.44
N ASN A 576 34.82 7.78 37.14
CA ASN A 576 33.87 6.75 37.57
C ASN A 576 32.42 7.02 37.16
N SER A 577 32.22 7.60 36.00
CA SER A 577 30.87 7.80 35.46
C SER A 577 30.49 6.73 34.44
N ILE A 578 29.18 6.54 34.30
CA ILE A 578 28.60 5.69 33.27
C ILE A 578 27.95 6.58 32.25
N ILE A 579 28.29 6.40 30.98
CA ILE A 579 27.71 7.13 29.87
C ILE A 579 26.74 6.23 29.12
N ASN A 580 25.49 6.67 29.02
CA ASN A 580 24.49 6.06 28.21
C ASN A 580 24.30 6.89 26.94
N PHE A 581 24.81 6.40 25.83
CA PHE A 581 24.75 7.10 24.55
C PHE A 581 23.35 7.21 23.96
N ARG A 582 22.48 6.22 24.23
CA ARG A 582 21.11 6.22 23.75
C ARG A 582 20.26 7.30 24.41
N GLU A 583 20.43 7.46 25.74
CA GLU A 583 19.68 8.45 26.50
C GLU A 583 20.34 9.82 26.51
N ASN A 584 21.51 9.95 25.89
CA ASN A 584 22.31 11.17 25.88
C ASN A 584 22.61 11.68 27.30
N ARG A 585 22.97 10.76 28.21
CA ARG A 585 23.20 11.03 29.64
C ARG A 585 24.46 10.42 30.17
N MET A 586 25.01 11.10 31.14
CA MET A 586 26.10 10.61 31.98
C MET A 586 25.64 10.50 33.42
N TYR A 587 25.92 9.37 34.05
CA TYR A 587 25.60 9.10 35.45
C TYR A 587 26.87 9.04 36.26
N ASP A 588 26.97 9.88 37.30
CA ASP A 588 28.07 9.88 38.25
C ASP A 588 27.79 8.89 39.37
N LEU A 589 28.64 7.85 39.48
CA LEU A 589 28.48 6.78 40.48
C LEU A 589 28.70 7.26 41.92
N ALA A 590 29.47 8.31 42.15
CA ALA A 590 29.76 8.81 43.49
C ALA A 590 28.65 9.68 44.05
N SER A 591 28.11 10.58 43.20
CA SER A 591 27.04 11.50 43.59
C SER A 591 25.63 10.97 43.32
N SER A 592 25.50 9.85 42.64
CA SER A 592 24.21 9.29 42.16
C SER A 592 23.40 10.31 41.37
N SER A 593 24.06 11.15 40.58
CA SER A 593 23.41 12.21 39.81
C SER A 593 23.55 12.02 38.31
N PHE A 594 22.60 12.58 37.56
CA PHE A 594 22.62 12.56 36.09
C PHE A 594 23.01 13.92 35.53
N ARG A 595 23.76 13.87 34.44
CA ARG A 595 24.05 15.00 33.57
C ARG A 595 23.63 14.65 32.16
N SER A 596 22.78 15.47 31.54
CA SER A 596 22.41 15.34 30.12
C SER A 596 23.39 16.12 29.25
N PHE A 597 23.63 15.62 28.03
CA PHE A 597 24.37 16.35 27.01
C PHE A 597 23.44 17.29 26.25
N GLU A 598 23.94 18.46 25.89
CA GLU A 598 23.15 19.42 25.11
C GLU A 598 23.03 18.97 23.65
N GLN A 599 21.84 19.13 23.09
CA GLN A 599 21.65 18.93 21.66
C GLN A 599 22.15 20.13 20.85
N PRO A 600 22.62 19.92 19.62
CA PRO A 600 22.58 18.71 18.78
C PRO A 600 23.89 17.90 18.89
N TYR A 601 24.08 17.17 19.93
CA TYR A 601 25.25 16.38 20.16
C TYR A 601 24.89 14.98 20.61
N PHE A 602 25.23 13.98 19.80
CA PHE A 602 24.98 12.58 20.11
C PHE A 602 26.34 11.91 20.45
N PRO A 603 26.57 11.56 21.69
CA PRO A 603 27.76 10.81 22.07
C PRO A 603 27.70 9.41 21.50
N VAL A 604 28.82 8.91 20.96
CA VAL A 604 28.91 7.55 20.39
C VAL A 604 30.13 6.78 20.93
N ALA A 605 31.09 7.43 21.54
CA ALA A 605 32.23 6.78 22.16
C ALA A 605 32.90 7.69 23.21
N ILE A 606 33.79 7.10 23.97
CA ILE A 606 34.74 7.83 24.86
C ILE A 606 36.17 7.54 24.39
N ASN A 607 37.03 8.51 24.53
CA ASN A 607 38.45 8.30 24.23
C ASN A 607 39.15 7.42 25.30
N VAL A 608 40.31 6.92 24.99
CA VAL A 608 41.00 5.91 25.81
C VAL A 608 41.24 6.37 27.25
N ASP A 609 41.64 7.66 27.47
CA ASP A 609 41.89 8.19 28.80
C ASP A 609 40.64 8.73 29.53
N GLY A 610 39.50 8.67 28.93
CA GLY A 610 38.23 9.14 29.49
C GLY A 610 38.09 10.65 29.59
N SER A 611 38.99 11.42 28.94
CA SER A 611 38.98 12.90 29.00
C SER A 611 38.02 13.54 28.00
N LYS A 612 37.65 12.82 26.94
CA LYS A 612 36.82 13.33 25.85
C LYS A 612 35.69 12.37 25.48
N ILE A 613 34.54 12.91 25.27
CA ILE A 613 33.43 12.18 24.64
C ILE A 613 33.46 12.51 23.16
N LEU A 614 33.41 11.47 22.34
CA LEU A 614 33.31 11.54 20.90
C LEU A 614 31.84 11.44 20.49
N GLY A 615 31.38 12.33 19.61
CA GLY A 615 30.01 12.35 19.19
C GLY A 615 29.79 12.92 17.80
N THR A 616 28.57 12.85 17.32
CA THR A 616 28.14 13.34 16.01
C THR A 616 26.81 14.08 16.13
N ASN A 617 26.37 14.75 15.08
CA ASN A 617 24.98 15.18 14.94
C ASN A 617 24.12 14.12 14.25
N ASN A 618 24.69 13.00 13.90
CA ASN A 618 23.98 11.93 13.21
C ASN A 618 23.38 11.03 14.27
N ASP A 619 22.07 11.16 14.48
CA ASP A 619 21.34 10.26 15.38
C ASP A 619 21.53 8.83 14.90
N PRO A 620 22.16 7.95 15.67
CA PRO A 620 22.47 6.61 15.21
C PRO A 620 21.24 5.74 15.02
N GLU A 621 20.08 6.05 15.59
CA GLU A 621 19.05 5.00 15.66
C GLU A 621 17.64 5.35 15.21
N TRP A 622 17.02 6.49 15.57
CA TRP A 622 15.56 6.46 15.55
C TRP A 622 14.82 7.75 15.21
N ASN A 623 15.49 8.89 15.20
CA ASN A 623 14.78 10.15 14.98
C ASN A 623 14.88 10.61 13.51
N LEU A 624 13.87 10.30 12.76
CA LEU A 624 13.76 10.56 11.31
C LEU A 624 13.61 12.02 10.97
N ASP A 625 13.03 12.77 11.90
CA ASP A 625 12.88 14.22 11.77
C ASP A 625 14.24 14.92 11.93
N ALA A 626 15.20 14.26 12.55
CA ALA A 626 16.57 14.74 12.68
C ALA A 626 17.48 14.49 11.47
N ALA A 627 17.00 13.82 10.42
CA ALA A 627 17.83 13.58 9.22
C ALA A 627 18.33 14.88 8.55
N SER A 628 17.63 15.99 8.75
CA SER A 628 18.10 17.31 8.32
C SER A 628 19.34 17.80 9.07
N LEU A 629 19.59 17.24 10.26
CA LEU A 629 20.71 17.60 11.14
C LEU A 629 21.97 16.78 10.87
N HIS A 630 21.87 15.72 10.04
CA HIS A 630 23.03 14.89 9.72
C HIS A 630 24.12 15.69 9.02
N GLU A 631 25.29 15.69 9.58
CA GLU A 631 26.44 16.46 9.11
C GLU A 631 27.67 15.56 8.96
N LYS A 632 28.59 15.96 8.08
CA LYS A 632 29.90 15.33 7.92
C LYS A 632 30.87 15.93 8.94
N LYS A 633 30.57 15.72 10.24
CA LYS A 633 31.31 16.29 11.34
C LYS A 633 31.39 15.37 12.54
N VAL A 634 32.51 15.34 13.16
CA VAL A 634 32.72 14.76 14.49
C VAL A 634 32.85 15.88 15.51
N ARG A 635 32.28 15.66 16.67
CA ARG A 635 32.36 16.57 17.82
C ARG A 635 33.04 15.88 18.97
N THR A 636 34.01 16.54 19.59
CA THR A 636 34.68 16.06 20.80
C THR A 636 34.39 17.00 21.95
N LEU A 637 33.81 16.49 23.01
CA LEU A 637 33.57 17.25 24.24
C LEU A 637 34.64 16.92 25.26
N ASN A 638 35.43 17.88 25.61
CA ASN A 638 36.41 17.76 26.72
C ASN A 638 35.66 17.85 28.05
N LEU A 639 35.69 16.78 28.84
CA LEU A 639 34.95 16.67 30.11
C LEU A 639 35.52 17.60 31.21
N THR A 640 36.78 18.00 31.11
CA THR A 640 37.43 18.90 32.11
C THR A 640 37.13 20.37 31.83
N THR A 641 37.23 20.78 30.56
CA THR A 641 37.11 22.18 30.15
C THR A 641 35.71 22.51 29.64
N SER A 642 34.88 21.53 29.39
CA SER A 642 33.59 21.63 28.69
C SER A 642 33.67 22.24 27.28
N ASN A 643 34.85 22.26 26.68
CA ASN A 643 35.06 22.75 25.33
C ASN A 643 34.59 21.70 24.33
N LEU A 644 33.82 22.16 23.35
CA LEU A 644 33.40 21.38 22.19
C LEU A 644 34.28 21.72 21.00
N GLU A 645 34.97 20.73 20.48
CA GLU A 645 35.76 20.82 19.26
C GLU A 645 34.99 20.15 18.11
N ILE A 646 35.01 20.76 16.91
CA ILE A 646 34.31 20.25 15.73
C ILE A 646 35.37 19.99 14.65
N MET A 647 35.30 18.78 14.08
CA MET A 647 36.20 18.34 13.02
C MET A 647 35.36 17.90 11.80
N GLU A 648 35.77 18.31 10.61
CA GLU A 648 35.15 17.89 9.35
C GLU A 648 35.53 16.45 8.99
N THR A 649 34.59 15.72 8.37
CA THR A 649 34.75 14.35 7.87
C THR A 649 34.46 14.26 6.39
N GLU A 650 34.99 13.27 5.71
CA GLU A 650 34.66 13.00 4.29
C GLU A 650 33.26 12.42 4.15
N GLY A 651 32.87 11.54 5.08
CA GLY A 651 31.56 10.92 5.13
C GLY A 651 30.72 11.37 6.32
N TYR A 652 29.57 10.73 6.47
CA TYR A 652 28.69 10.88 7.64
C TYR A 652 29.14 9.89 8.72
N PRO A 653 29.74 10.35 9.84
CA PRO A 653 30.24 9.48 10.89
C PRO A 653 29.08 8.78 11.62
N HIS A 654 29.24 7.47 11.86
CA HIS A 654 28.31 6.65 12.62
C HIS A 654 28.91 6.07 13.88
N TYR A 655 30.14 5.56 13.77
CA TYR A 655 30.87 5.01 14.91
C TYR A 655 32.22 5.65 14.99
N LEU A 656 32.63 5.96 16.21
CA LEU A 656 33.87 6.62 16.50
C LEU A 656 34.67 5.82 17.54
N PHE A 657 35.98 5.82 17.42
CA PHE A 657 36.85 5.33 18.47
C PHE A 657 38.22 6.05 18.41
N GLU A 658 38.92 6.08 19.49
CA GLU A 658 40.31 6.51 19.51
C GLU A 658 41.23 5.28 19.38
N ASN A 659 42.20 5.35 18.47
CA ASN A 659 43.16 4.28 18.30
C ASN A 659 44.36 4.42 19.27
N HIS A 660 45.28 3.45 19.24
CA HIS A 660 46.46 3.41 20.09
C HIS A 660 47.46 4.56 19.83
N LEU A 661 47.28 5.31 18.73
CA LEU A 661 48.09 6.49 18.40
C LEU A 661 47.41 7.81 18.83
N GLY A 662 46.28 7.74 19.51
CA GLY A 662 45.52 8.92 19.92
C GLY A 662 44.71 9.56 18.79
N GLN A 663 44.59 8.90 17.64
CA GLN A 663 43.82 9.39 16.51
C GLN A 663 42.37 9.02 16.63
N ILE A 664 41.47 9.94 16.27
CA ILE A 664 40.04 9.66 16.17
C ILE A 664 39.75 9.01 14.82
N ILE A 665 39.21 7.84 14.89
CA ILE A 665 38.83 7.03 13.73
C ILE A 665 37.29 7.03 13.61
N SER A 666 36.82 7.27 12.41
CA SER A 666 35.38 7.22 12.09
C SER A 666 35.08 6.09 11.13
N LEU A 667 34.08 5.31 11.48
CA LEU A 667 33.36 4.45 10.54
C LEU A 667 32.19 5.28 9.97
N SER A 668 32.39 5.76 8.76
CA SER A 668 31.49 6.71 8.09
C SER A 668 30.77 6.09 6.94
N THR A 669 29.67 6.71 6.53
CA THR A 669 28.98 6.39 5.28
C THR A 669 29.05 7.57 4.31
N TYR A 670 29.05 7.30 3.04
CA TYR A 670 28.99 8.35 2.03
C TYR A 670 27.60 9.02 1.96
N PHE A 671 26.58 8.33 2.44
CA PHE A 671 25.21 8.84 2.38
C PHE A 671 24.74 9.42 3.68
N LYS A 672 23.98 10.48 3.54
CA LYS A 672 23.10 10.95 4.60
C LYS A 672 22.10 9.84 4.92
N ARG A 673 22.02 9.46 6.18
CA ARG A 673 21.10 8.41 6.62
C ARG A 673 19.67 8.83 6.31
N THR A 674 18.99 8.10 5.48
CA THR A 674 17.54 8.15 5.31
C THR A 674 16.94 6.95 5.99
N ARG A 675 15.68 7.08 6.42
CA ARG A 675 14.90 6.10 7.15
C ARG A 675 15.14 4.67 6.69
N THR A 676 15.80 3.88 7.50
CA THR A 676 15.85 2.44 7.35
C THR A 676 15.43 1.81 8.66
N ASN A 677 14.52 0.84 8.59
CA ASN A 677 14.09 0.11 9.78
C ASN A 677 15.25 -0.68 10.44
N TYR A 678 16.41 -0.75 9.78
CA TYR A 678 17.60 -1.44 10.26
C TYR A 678 18.85 -0.62 9.96
N PRO A 679 19.61 -0.20 10.98
CA PRO A 679 20.81 0.60 10.82
C PRO A 679 21.98 -0.14 10.14
N TYR A 680 21.81 -1.40 9.78
CA TYR A 680 22.89 -2.32 9.46
C TYR A 680 23.09 -2.57 7.96
N GLU A 681 22.19 -2.09 7.11
CA GLU A 681 22.14 -2.48 5.70
C GLU A 681 22.75 -1.40 4.78
N ARG A 682 23.99 -1.00 5.01
CA ARG A 682 24.63 -0.05 4.10
C ARG A 682 25.94 -0.56 3.55
N PRO A 683 26.04 -0.67 2.23
CA PRO A 683 27.23 -1.13 1.55
C PRO A 683 28.28 -0.05 1.30
N ASP A 684 28.10 1.14 1.84
CA ASP A 684 28.93 2.30 1.59
C ASP A 684 29.77 2.71 2.81
N PHE A 685 29.94 1.81 3.77
CA PHE A 685 30.82 2.07 4.92
C PHE A 685 32.27 2.17 4.49
N PHE A 686 32.95 3.16 5.02
CA PHE A 686 34.37 3.27 4.91
C PHE A 686 34.96 3.80 6.22
N ILE A 687 36.24 3.62 6.40
CA ILE A 687 36.95 4.12 7.59
C ILE A 687 37.84 5.31 7.20
N GLU A 688 37.76 6.36 8.00
CA GLU A 688 38.59 7.56 7.87
C GLU A 688 39.25 7.93 9.19
N ILE A 689 40.44 8.54 9.09
CA ILE A 689 41.13 9.15 10.22
C ILE A 689 40.69 10.61 10.26
N VAL A 690 39.95 10.98 11.32
CA VAL A 690 39.35 12.32 11.44
C VAL A 690 40.33 13.34 11.97
N ALA A 691 41.14 12.96 12.91
CA ALA A 691 42.17 13.81 13.47
C ALA A 691 43.44 13.01 13.74
N PRO A 692 44.61 13.60 13.47
CA PRO A 692 45.87 12.98 13.75
C PRO A 692 46.17 12.92 15.25
#